data_23eaf7b95c2f20836abe1b0e9a362e31
#
_entry.id   23eaf7b95c2f20836abe1b0e9a362e31
#
_cell.length_a   1.000
_cell.length_b   1.000
_cell.length_c   1.000
_cell.angle_alpha   90.00
_cell.angle_beta   90.00
_cell.angle_gamma   90.00
#
_symmetry.space_group_name_H-M   'P 1'
#
loop_
_entity.id
_entity.type
_entity.pdbx_description
1 polymer ?
#
loop_
_entity_poly.entity_id
_entity_poly.type
_entity_poly.pdbx_seq_one_letter_code
_entity_poly.pdbx_strand_id
1 'polypeptide(L)'
;MRAKRFKRLAACTAVATLFGLGLAVPASADHVYDPPADLGSAGDTTIWVPINDSEAGGTYYQPFTRVYAGATEEGTPVYIYVPQGTPLDGTAPTGVHSLDPSFDHNPDDEFIPCADNLASEFTLTQEQINYLGAELTDQIVAVDEAHFGEMDAADPSDPASDSLVTLVYNVQDESYYDCAVTTYTAGYFAPDFMTSMGMNVITLDAFDWANRVGEDPSDAPWSDDNEANDHPELYEGVIAHELEHLLMNYSDPGELSWVDEGLADVAAFLNGYDMTGSHLTYQQVFHRETSLTRWGGGLENYGASFSYFLYLWEQAGGNGGGSLEPDLEYDGTAGDLLIKLIFEEQANSMEGVQAAIDTFNAQTGGDLRSAKELFQDWAVTMYLDDENSALWNLENFDLGPASSGWTIDIANDQFWDDRGFYHGAQPSPKFNKPGNRPPSSALPFGVSYETFRNPGPRVTLSLEGDATSQVAPHSGSTHWWGGAESQADYLLGVDSAVQGGDTLGFWNWHFIEEGWDYGFVEALVNGEWVTVPVTLDDGTVVSTDDNPHGNNTEGNGITGTSGGEYFVDEPEYVHYNAVLPAGTTDVRFRYSTDAAYLDTGWFIDDVTVDGVPATVSGEGDKPWVETDGVQDNDWAWQVVANCDLTPGTVSPGELTDDAGNYVYRFNGSDVTTYTLNTKCANGNQADFVLVVSNMPTAQDPSDLVTLDASYDYTVNVVRGQG
;
A
#
# COMPACT_ATOMS: atom_id res chain seq x y z
N MET A 1 -12.71 -5.58 33.55
CA MET A 1 -11.67 -4.61 33.13
C MET A 1 -11.99 -4.32 31.71
N ARG A 2 -12.36 -3.11 31.36
CA ARG A 2 -12.79 -2.75 30.02
C ARG A 2 -11.53 -2.63 29.14
N ALA A 3 -11.40 -3.50 28.14
CA ALA A 3 -10.46 -3.34 27.06
C ALA A 3 -10.89 -2.11 26.25
N LYS A 4 -10.02 -1.13 26.10
CA LYS A 4 -10.19 -0.04 25.15
C LYS A 4 -9.93 -0.64 23.76
N ARG A 5 -10.93 -0.67 22.93
CA ARG A 5 -10.81 -0.94 21.51
C ARG A 5 -9.94 0.17 20.90
N PHE A 6 -8.76 -0.17 20.43
CA PHE A 6 -8.06 0.64 19.44
C PHE A 6 -8.69 0.30 18.09
N LYS A 7 -9.52 1.18 17.57
CA LYS A 7 -9.84 1.16 16.16
C LYS A 7 -8.52 1.45 15.43
N ARG A 8 -8.03 0.51 14.63
CA ARG A 8 -6.98 0.80 13.65
C ARG A 8 -7.64 1.68 12.60
N LEU A 9 -7.15 2.91 12.45
CA LEU A 9 -7.49 3.73 11.29
C LEU A 9 -6.77 3.09 10.09
N ALA A 10 -7.53 2.58 9.18
CA ALA A 10 -7.06 2.35 7.82
C ALA A 10 -7.06 3.72 7.12
N ALA A 11 -5.91 4.19 6.70
CA ALA A 11 -5.86 5.25 5.72
C ALA A 11 -6.21 4.60 4.38
N CYS A 12 -7.44 4.75 3.95
CA CYS A 12 -7.86 4.25 2.66
C CYS A 12 -7.42 5.23 1.58
N THR A 13 -6.56 4.79 0.69
CA THR A 13 -6.55 5.34 -0.67
C THR A 13 -7.83 4.82 -1.31
N ALA A 14 -8.86 5.65 -1.34
CA ALA A 14 -10.14 5.24 -1.91
C ALA A 14 -10.04 5.28 -3.44
N VAL A 15 -9.80 4.12 -4.03
CA VAL A 15 -10.15 3.93 -5.44
C VAL A 15 -11.65 3.70 -5.50
N ALA A 16 -12.39 4.71 -5.92
CA ALA A 16 -13.82 4.64 -6.02
C ALA A 16 -14.25 4.01 -7.34
N THR A 17 -14.81 2.81 -7.27
CA THR A 17 -15.47 2.19 -8.42
C THR A 17 -16.93 2.66 -8.49
N LEU A 18 -17.31 3.23 -9.61
CA LEU A 18 -18.61 3.83 -9.89
C LEU A 18 -19.58 2.82 -10.50
N PHE A 19 -20.69 2.52 -9.82
CA PHE A 19 -22.02 2.33 -10.46
C PHE A 19 -23.09 2.06 -9.39
N GLY A 20 -24.07 2.92 -9.24
CA GLY A 20 -25.22 2.70 -8.37
C GLY A 20 -26.48 3.46 -8.79
N LEU A 21 -27.61 2.82 -8.76
CA LEU A 21 -28.93 3.36 -9.08
C LEU A 21 -29.49 4.20 -7.94
N GLY A 22 -29.87 5.45 -8.27
CA GLY A 22 -30.22 6.51 -7.36
C GLY A 22 -31.54 6.42 -6.60
N LEU A 23 -31.55 7.08 -5.46
CA LEU A 23 -32.75 7.66 -4.82
C LEU A 23 -32.58 9.18 -4.77
N ALA A 24 -33.65 9.89 -5.15
CA ALA A 24 -33.63 11.33 -5.40
C ALA A 24 -33.58 12.16 -4.11
N VAL A 25 -32.55 13.00 -3.98
CA VAL A 25 -32.43 14.08 -2.99
C VAL A 25 -32.67 15.42 -3.72
N PRO A 26 -33.26 16.45 -3.11
CA PRO A 26 -33.52 17.72 -3.79
C PRO A 26 -32.22 18.49 -4.02
N ALA A 27 -31.84 18.66 -5.27
CA ALA A 27 -30.64 19.29 -5.75
C ALA A 27 -30.57 20.79 -5.40
N SER A 28 -29.39 21.28 -5.03
CA SER A 28 -28.96 22.63 -5.38
C SER A 28 -28.84 22.71 -6.91
N ALA A 29 -29.04 23.87 -7.52
CA ALA A 29 -29.32 23.99 -8.96
C ALA A 29 -28.13 23.64 -9.90
N ASP A 30 -26.99 23.14 -9.36
CA ASP A 30 -25.74 22.98 -10.09
C ASP A 30 -25.23 21.53 -10.20
N HIS A 31 -25.96 20.56 -9.63
CA HIS A 31 -25.63 19.13 -9.69
C HIS A 31 -26.65 18.35 -10.52
N VAL A 32 -26.19 17.36 -11.27
CA VAL A 32 -27.06 16.44 -12.00
C VAL A 32 -26.67 14.98 -11.66
N TYR A 33 -27.67 14.15 -11.39
CA TYR A 33 -27.48 12.73 -11.07
C TYR A 33 -27.41 11.84 -12.32
N ASP A 34 -28.06 12.25 -13.39
CA ASP A 34 -27.93 11.56 -14.67
C ASP A 34 -26.66 12.07 -15.39
N PRO A 35 -25.83 11.20 -15.94
CA PRO A 35 -24.62 11.62 -16.66
C PRO A 35 -25.02 12.57 -17.80
N PRO A 36 -24.34 13.74 -17.94
CA PRO A 36 -24.47 14.59 -19.10
C PRO A 36 -24.18 13.80 -20.38
N ALA A 37 -24.88 14.17 -21.48
CA ALA A 37 -24.66 13.50 -22.76
C ALA A 37 -23.25 13.73 -23.35
N ASP A 38 -22.52 14.71 -22.82
CA ASP A 38 -21.17 15.08 -23.19
C ASP A 38 -20.48 15.62 -21.93
N LEU A 39 -19.41 14.98 -21.50
CA LEU A 39 -18.63 15.42 -20.35
C LEU A 39 -17.63 16.53 -20.69
N GLY A 40 -17.42 16.82 -21.97
CA GLY A 40 -16.40 17.72 -22.49
C GLY A 40 -15.09 17.00 -22.74
N SER A 41 -14.12 17.74 -23.31
CA SER A 41 -12.76 17.26 -23.57
C SER A 41 -11.73 18.09 -22.80
N ALA A 42 -10.55 17.51 -22.58
CA ALA A 42 -9.44 18.22 -21.97
C ALA A 42 -9.15 19.53 -22.73
N GLY A 43 -8.94 20.62 -21.99
CA GLY A 43 -8.75 21.95 -22.55
C GLY A 43 -10.03 22.72 -22.88
N ASP A 44 -11.22 22.16 -22.75
CA ASP A 44 -12.46 22.92 -22.81
C ASP A 44 -12.57 23.92 -21.66
N THR A 45 -13.34 24.98 -21.83
CA THR A 45 -13.53 25.95 -20.74
C THR A 45 -14.27 25.37 -19.56
N THR A 46 -15.14 24.41 -19.79
CA THR A 46 -15.95 23.72 -18.78
C THR A 46 -16.04 22.24 -19.15
N ILE A 47 -15.82 21.38 -18.18
CA ILE A 47 -16.00 19.95 -18.24
C ILE A 47 -16.97 19.51 -17.14
N TRP A 48 -17.61 18.36 -17.30
CA TRP A 48 -18.42 17.75 -16.26
C TRP A 48 -17.65 16.62 -15.61
N VAL A 49 -17.54 16.68 -14.29
CA VAL A 49 -16.79 15.74 -13.48
C VAL A 49 -17.75 14.88 -12.68
N PRO A 50 -17.62 13.55 -12.72
CA PRO A 50 -18.32 12.68 -11.78
C PRO A 50 -17.71 12.87 -10.40
N ILE A 51 -18.51 13.20 -9.42
CA ILE A 51 -18.11 13.31 -8.01
C ILE A 51 -18.66 12.09 -7.27
N ASN A 52 -17.78 11.32 -6.69
CA ASN A 52 -18.16 10.26 -5.79
C ASN A 52 -18.34 10.86 -4.39
N ASP A 53 -19.51 10.62 -3.81
CA ASP A 53 -19.83 11.00 -2.45
C ASP A 53 -19.97 9.72 -1.65
N SER A 54 -18.92 9.37 -0.91
CA SER A 54 -18.82 8.12 -0.16
C SER A 54 -19.92 7.97 0.87
N GLU A 55 -20.31 9.08 1.50
CA GLU A 55 -21.36 9.09 2.54
C GLU A 55 -22.77 9.11 1.95
N ALA A 56 -22.96 9.79 0.82
CA ALA A 56 -24.23 9.79 0.12
C ALA A 56 -24.49 8.48 -0.64
N GLY A 57 -23.46 7.63 -0.78
CA GLY A 57 -23.55 6.35 -1.48
C GLY A 57 -23.95 6.50 -2.95
N GLY A 58 -23.48 7.54 -3.62
CA GLY A 58 -23.82 7.79 -5.00
C GLY A 58 -22.94 8.80 -5.71
N THR A 59 -22.97 8.74 -7.04
CA THR A 59 -22.26 9.66 -7.90
C THR A 59 -23.21 10.74 -8.43
N TYR A 60 -22.73 11.96 -8.43
CA TYR A 60 -23.37 13.06 -9.14
C TYR A 60 -22.36 13.75 -10.07
N TYR A 61 -22.85 14.54 -11.03
CA TYR A 61 -21.99 15.26 -11.97
C TYR A 61 -22.04 16.75 -11.68
N GLN A 62 -20.85 17.37 -11.61
CA GLN A 62 -20.67 18.78 -11.36
C GLN A 62 -19.89 19.44 -12.50
N PRO A 63 -20.24 20.67 -12.94
CA PRO A 63 -19.43 21.38 -13.91
C PRO A 63 -18.20 21.99 -13.25
N PHE A 64 -17.03 21.80 -13.88
CA PHE A 64 -15.76 22.38 -13.50
C PHE A 64 -15.30 23.39 -14.54
N THR A 65 -14.72 24.48 -14.10
CA THR A 65 -14.19 25.54 -14.96
C THR A 65 -12.68 25.49 -15.00
N ARG A 66 -12.09 25.54 -16.21
CA ARG A 66 -10.66 25.61 -16.39
C ARG A 66 -10.13 26.96 -15.87
N VAL A 67 -9.17 26.89 -14.94
CA VAL A 67 -8.56 28.05 -14.27
C VAL A 67 -7.09 28.23 -14.62
N TYR A 68 -6.45 27.18 -15.20
CA TYR A 68 -5.09 27.21 -15.73
C TYR A 68 -5.01 26.46 -17.06
N ALA A 69 -4.10 26.91 -17.93
CA ALA A 69 -3.71 26.22 -19.16
C ALA A 69 -2.25 26.54 -19.45
N GLY A 70 -1.42 25.52 -19.51
CA GLY A 70 0.01 25.58 -19.85
C GLY A 70 0.39 24.40 -20.72
N ALA A 71 1.69 24.26 -20.97
CA ALA A 71 2.26 23.08 -21.59
C ALA A 71 3.71 22.93 -21.14
N THR A 72 4.20 21.69 -21.06
CA THR A 72 5.61 21.38 -20.79
C THR A 72 6.52 21.89 -21.93
N GLU A 73 7.84 21.81 -21.74
CA GLU A 73 8.81 22.17 -22.79
C GLU A 73 8.66 21.23 -24.02
N GLU A 74 8.32 19.98 -23.81
CA GLU A 74 8.05 18.96 -24.84
C GLU A 74 6.72 19.18 -25.56
N GLY A 75 5.80 19.91 -24.94
CA GLY A 75 4.55 20.35 -25.53
C GLY A 75 3.31 19.64 -24.99
N THR A 76 3.43 18.80 -23.96
CA THR A 76 2.31 18.16 -23.27
C THR A 76 1.40 19.21 -22.63
N PRO A 77 0.12 19.31 -23.02
CA PRO A 77 -0.77 20.31 -22.44
C PRO A 77 -1.14 19.97 -21.01
N VAL A 78 -1.19 20.97 -20.14
CA VAL A 78 -1.56 20.84 -18.71
C VAL A 78 -2.68 21.79 -18.38
N TYR A 79 -3.73 21.28 -17.75
CA TYR A 79 -4.92 22.02 -17.38
C TYR A 79 -5.29 21.83 -15.92
N ILE A 80 -5.64 22.91 -15.22
CA ILE A 80 -6.23 22.84 -13.87
C ILE A 80 -7.68 23.29 -13.92
N TYR A 81 -8.55 22.55 -13.28
CA TYR A 81 -9.98 22.82 -13.19
C TYR A 81 -10.41 22.86 -11.72
N VAL A 82 -11.37 23.75 -11.45
CA VAL A 82 -12.05 23.85 -10.13
C VAL A 82 -13.57 23.83 -10.34
N PRO A 83 -14.37 23.47 -9.32
CA PRO A 83 -15.82 23.56 -9.41
C PRO A 83 -16.29 24.92 -9.91
N GLN A 84 -17.28 24.92 -10.80
CA GLN A 84 -17.79 26.16 -11.38
C GLN A 84 -18.33 27.11 -10.31
N GLY A 85 -17.78 28.30 -10.26
CA GLY A 85 -18.18 29.33 -9.28
C GLY A 85 -17.28 29.41 -8.05
N THR A 86 -16.25 28.56 -7.93
CA THR A 86 -15.22 28.68 -6.88
C THR A 86 -14.54 30.04 -6.97
N PRO A 87 -14.52 30.83 -5.89
CA PRO A 87 -13.77 32.08 -5.84
C PRO A 87 -12.27 31.80 -5.94
N LEU A 88 -11.55 32.66 -6.67
CA LEU A 88 -10.07 32.57 -6.78
C LEU A 88 -9.42 33.85 -6.25
N ASP A 89 -10.00 34.44 -5.23
CA ASP A 89 -9.53 35.67 -4.58
C ASP A 89 -9.23 35.47 -3.08
N GLY A 90 -9.13 34.22 -2.63
CA GLY A 90 -8.90 33.87 -1.24
C GLY A 90 -10.16 33.99 -0.36
N THR A 91 -11.33 34.17 -0.95
CA THR A 91 -12.57 34.13 -0.17
C THR A 91 -13.15 32.73 -0.14
N ALA A 92 -13.67 32.35 1.03
CA ALA A 92 -14.32 31.04 1.21
C ALA A 92 -15.47 30.83 0.21
N PRO A 93 -15.56 29.66 -0.44
CA PRO A 93 -16.67 29.33 -1.30
C PRO A 93 -17.99 29.34 -0.50
N THR A 94 -19.06 29.84 -1.11
CA THR A 94 -20.39 29.86 -0.46
C THR A 94 -21.17 28.61 -0.80
N GLY A 95 -21.70 27.95 0.21
CA GLY A 95 -22.53 26.74 0.02
C GLY A 95 -21.78 25.42 0.11
N VAL A 96 -20.51 25.45 0.41
CA VAL A 96 -19.71 24.31 0.81
C VAL A 96 -20.12 23.96 2.24
N HIS A 97 -20.49 22.71 2.48
CA HIS A 97 -20.87 22.19 3.81
C HIS A 97 -22.22 22.62 4.38
N SER A 98 -23.28 22.69 3.62
CA SER A 98 -24.55 22.41 4.23
C SER A 98 -24.74 20.89 4.20
N LEU A 99 -24.33 20.22 5.28
CA LEU A 99 -24.85 18.87 5.52
C LEU A 99 -26.35 18.88 5.25
N ASP A 100 -26.80 18.09 4.29
CA ASP A 100 -28.23 17.91 4.08
C ASP A 100 -28.77 17.28 5.38
N PRO A 101 -29.65 17.97 6.12
CA PRO A 101 -30.19 17.43 7.36
C PRO A 101 -31.08 16.19 7.15
N SER A 102 -31.20 15.69 5.93
CA SER A 102 -31.83 14.42 5.59
C SER A 102 -30.88 13.23 5.58
N PHE A 103 -29.56 13.44 5.74
CA PHE A 103 -28.60 12.37 5.93
C PHE A 103 -28.90 11.66 7.26
N ASP A 104 -29.23 10.39 7.16
CA ASP A 104 -29.47 9.51 8.32
C ASP A 104 -28.10 8.94 8.79
N HIS A 105 -27.33 9.81 9.44
CA HIS A 105 -26.09 9.37 10.08
C HIS A 105 -26.43 8.34 11.16
N ASN A 106 -25.63 7.30 11.28
CA ASN A 106 -25.75 6.33 12.35
C ASN A 106 -25.87 7.05 13.70
N PRO A 107 -27.02 6.96 14.42
CA PRO A 107 -27.24 7.74 15.63
C PRO A 107 -26.31 7.35 16.80
N ASP A 108 -25.47 6.35 16.64
CA ASP A 108 -24.51 5.91 17.64
C ASP A 108 -23.12 6.55 17.47
N ASP A 109 -22.86 7.28 16.40
CA ASP A 109 -21.63 8.04 16.20
C ASP A 109 -21.80 9.46 16.75
N GLU A 110 -20.90 9.86 17.64
CA GLU A 110 -20.82 11.27 18.13
C GLU A 110 -20.29 12.14 16.99
N PHE A 111 -21.15 12.47 16.06
CA PHE A 111 -20.85 13.30 14.90
C PHE A 111 -20.54 14.73 15.30
N ILE A 112 -19.37 15.23 14.97
CA ILE A 112 -18.99 16.64 15.15
C ILE A 112 -19.14 17.33 13.79
N PRO A 113 -20.23 18.12 13.57
CA PRO A 113 -20.43 18.78 12.29
C PRO A 113 -19.25 19.73 11.99
N CYS A 114 -18.61 19.57 10.85
CA CYS A 114 -17.56 20.45 10.35
C CYS A 114 -18.07 21.79 9.81
N ALA A 115 -19.36 21.98 9.74
CA ALA A 115 -20.06 22.98 8.93
C ALA A 115 -19.66 24.47 9.14
N ASP A 116 -19.12 24.85 10.29
CA ASP A 116 -18.90 26.28 10.58
C ASP A 116 -17.41 26.71 10.64
N ASN A 117 -16.46 25.77 10.67
CA ASN A 117 -15.05 26.10 10.89
C ASN A 117 -14.16 25.90 9.65
N LEU A 118 -14.55 25.10 8.68
CA LEU A 118 -13.66 24.70 7.60
C LEU A 118 -13.79 25.51 6.30
N ALA A 119 -14.85 26.31 6.13
CA ALA A 119 -15.03 27.10 4.90
C ALA A 119 -13.86 28.07 4.63
N SER A 120 -13.10 28.46 5.67
CA SER A 120 -11.89 29.28 5.53
C SER A 120 -10.67 28.47 5.07
N GLU A 121 -10.69 27.17 5.23
CA GLU A 121 -9.58 26.28 4.89
C GLU A 121 -9.61 25.82 3.43
N PHE A 122 -10.72 26.06 2.71
CA PHE A 122 -10.87 25.80 1.27
C PHE A 122 -10.77 27.07 0.42
N THR A 123 -9.84 27.95 0.73
CA THR A 123 -9.66 29.20 0.01
C THR A 123 -8.60 29.05 -1.06
N LEU A 124 -8.96 29.29 -2.31
CA LEU A 124 -8.06 29.25 -3.44
C LEU A 124 -7.77 30.66 -3.96
N THR A 125 -6.56 30.89 -4.43
CA THR A 125 -6.22 32.10 -5.18
C THR A 125 -5.74 31.76 -6.58
N GLN A 126 -5.97 32.68 -7.52
CA GLN A 126 -5.43 32.52 -8.87
C GLN A 126 -3.89 32.50 -8.88
N GLU A 127 -3.24 33.08 -7.87
CA GLU A 127 -1.79 33.09 -7.74
C GLU A 127 -1.26 31.69 -7.39
N GLN A 128 -1.88 31.00 -6.43
CA GLN A 128 -1.57 29.61 -6.06
C GLN A 128 -1.81 28.65 -7.22
N ILE A 129 -2.93 28.79 -7.92
CA ILE A 129 -3.25 27.97 -9.12
C ILE A 129 -2.21 28.17 -10.22
N ASN A 130 -1.77 29.41 -10.45
CA ASN A 130 -0.74 29.68 -11.44
C ASN A 130 0.63 29.15 -11.04
N TYR A 131 0.94 29.19 -9.75
CA TYR A 131 2.16 28.61 -9.20
C TYR A 131 2.16 27.09 -9.41
N LEU A 132 1.15 26.36 -8.94
CA LEU A 132 1.05 24.92 -9.13
C LEU A 132 1.07 24.54 -10.61
N GLY A 133 0.40 25.32 -11.46
CA GLY A 133 0.42 25.09 -12.90
C GLY A 133 1.82 25.27 -13.51
N ALA A 134 2.64 26.16 -12.97
CA ALA A 134 4.03 26.32 -13.36
C ALA A 134 4.88 25.12 -12.89
N GLU A 135 4.73 24.68 -11.64
CA GLU A 135 5.41 23.47 -11.14
C GLU A 135 5.11 22.25 -12.01
N LEU A 136 3.84 22.04 -12.37
CA LEU A 136 3.43 20.97 -13.28
C LEU A 136 4.10 21.06 -14.64
N THR A 137 4.17 22.26 -15.25
CA THR A 137 4.71 22.41 -16.62
C THR A 137 6.21 22.51 -16.66
N ASP A 138 6.86 23.05 -15.64
CA ASP A 138 8.29 23.35 -15.66
C ASP A 138 9.12 22.23 -15.00
N GLN A 139 8.50 21.35 -14.15
CA GLN A 139 9.22 20.34 -13.39
C GLN A 139 8.48 18.99 -13.32
N ILE A 140 7.32 18.90 -12.65
CA ILE A 140 6.72 17.63 -12.20
C ILE A 140 6.54 16.66 -13.38
N VAL A 141 5.82 17.07 -14.43
CA VAL A 141 5.56 16.17 -15.58
C VAL A 141 6.86 15.72 -16.23
N ALA A 142 7.84 16.62 -16.38
CA ALA A 142 9.10 16.26 -17.04
C ALA A 142 9.96 15.30 -16.20
N VAL A 143 9.97 15.45 -14.88
CA VAL A 143 10.70 14.56 -13.99
C VAL A 143 10.04 13.18 -13.94
N ASP A 144 8.72 13.13 -13.79
CA ASP A 144 8.01 11.85 -13.71
C ASP A 144 8.06 11.11 -15.05
N GLU A 145 7.82 11.75 -16.19
CA GLU A 145 7.95 11.11 -17.49
C GLU A 145 9.37 10.60 -17.76
N ALA A 146 10.40 11.26 -17.24
CA ALA A 146 11.78 10.80 -17.39
C ALA A 146 12.04 9.48 -16.62
N HIS A 147 11.43 9.30 -15.45
CA HIS A 147 11.63 8.14 -14.59
C HIS A 147 10.61 7.03 -14.82
N PHE A 148 9.35 7.37 -15.09
CA PHE A 148 8.21 6.46 -15.12
C PHE A 148 7.56 6.34 -16.51
N GLY A 149 8.17 6.89 -17.57
CA GLY A 149 7.68 6.77 -18.94
C GLY A 149 6.74 7.90 -19.34
N GLU A 150 6.52 8.02 -20.68
CA GLU A 150 5.68 9.07 -21.26
C GLU A 150 4.19 8.76 -21.03
N MET A 151 3.40 9.80 -20.78
CA MET A 151 1.96 9.71 -20.66
C MET A 151 1.31 9.45 -22.02
N ASP A 152 0.54 8.39 -22.15
CA ASP A 152 -0.23 8.08 -23.36
C ASP A 152 -1.58 8.82 -23.38
N ALA A 153 -2.23 8.83 -24.54
CA ALA A 153 -3.55 9.42 -24.69
C ALA A 153 -4.63 8.52 -24.08
N ALA A 154 -5.41 9.04 -23.11
CA ALA A 154 -6.51 8.33 -22.46
C ALA A 154 -7.59 7.85 -23.46
N ASP A 155 -7.87 8.63 -24.52
CA ASP A 155 -8.67 8.22 -25.66
C ASP A 155 -7.87 8.44 -26.98
N PRO A 156 -7.30 7.37 -27.57
CA PRO A 156 -6.54 7.50 -28.81
C PRO A 156 -7.31 8.10 -29.99
N SER A 157 -8.62 8.27 -29.87
CA SER A 157 -9.47 8.91 -30.88
C SER A 157 -9.58 10.43 -30.69
N ASP A 158 -9.25 10.96 -29.51
CA ASP A 158 -9.23 12.39 -29.20
C ASP A 158 -7.76 12.88 -29.01
N PRO A 159 -7.24 13.72 -29.92
CA PRO A 159 -5.89 14.26 -29.78
C PRO A 159 -5.68 15.18 -28.57
N ALA A 160 -6.73 15.57 -27.84
CA ALA A 160 -6.60 16.36 -26.64
C ALA A 160 -6.47 15.48 -25.37
N SER A 161 -6.64 14.17 -25.49
CA SER A 161 -6.60 13.24 -24.38
C SER A 161 -5.18 12.83 -23.96
N ASP A 162 -4.15 13.32 -24.65
CA ASP A 162 -2.73 13.23 -24.25
C ASP A 162 -2.31 14.31 -23.24
N SER A 163 -3.26 15.15 -22.81
CA SER A 163 -3.02 16.23 -21.86
C SER A 163 -3.28 15.79 -20.43
N LEU A 164 -2.54 16.36 -19.48
CA LEU A 164 -2.80 16.19 -18.06
C LEU A 164 -3.91 17.15 -17.59
N VAL A 165 -4.89 16.62 -16.92
CA VAL A 165 -5.99 17.34 -16.27
C VAL A 165 -5.88 17.16 -14.75
N THR A 166 -5.71 18.27 -14.03
CA THR A 166 -5.73 18.29 -12.57
C THR A 166 -7.06 18.89 -12.09
N LEU A 167 -7.78 18.14 -11.28
CA LEU A 167 -8.97 18.62 -10.59
C LEU A 167 -8.61 19.08 -9.20
N VAL A 168 -9.00 20.29 -8.80
CA VAL A 168 -8.76 20.81 -7.46
C VAL A 168 -10.10 21.16 -6.82
N TYR A 169 -10.50 20.38 -5.83
CA TYR A 169 -11.73 20.61 -5.09
C TYR A 169 -11.66 19.94 -3.71
N ASN A 170 -12.61 20.25 -2.84
CA ASN A 170 -12.71 19.57 -1.55
C ASN A 170 -13.27 18.15 -1.76
N VAL A 171 -12.42 17.16 -1.60
CA VAL A 171 -12.78 15.73 -1.77
C VAL A 171 -13.78 15.32 -0.70
N GLN A 172 -14.83 14.60 -1.09
CA GLN A 172 -15.92 14.20 -0.20
C GLN A 172 -15.63 12.85 0.44
N ASP A 173 -14.57 12.82 1.23
CA ASP A 173 -14.18 11.69 2.07
C ASP A 173 -14.82 11.76 3.48
N GLU A 174 -14.43 10.86 4.37
CA GLU A 174 -14.95 10.83 5.75
C GLU A 174 -14.64 12.13 6.51
N SER A 175 -13.47 12.75 6.27
CA SER A 175 -13.05 13.99 6.93
C SER A 175 -13.90 15.20 6.51
N TYR A 176 -14.44 15.17 5.31
CA TYR A 176 -15.38 16.18 4.80
C TYR A 176 -16.63 16.27 5.68
N TYR A 177 -17.09 15.13 6.20
CA TYR A 177 -18.33 15.03 6.99
C TYR A 177 -18.04 15.06 8.50
N ASP A 178 -16.94 14.48 8.98
CA ASP A 178 -16.60 14.37 10.40
C ASP A 178 -15.22 14.96 10.72
N CYS A 179 -15.22 16.14 11.35
CA CYS A 179 -14.01 16.83 11.83
C CYS A 179 -13.25 16.10 12.94
N ALA A 180 -13.77 15.00 13.49
CA ALA A 180 -13.02 14.16 14.41
C ALA A 180 -12.07 13.21 13.67
N VAL A 181 -12.28 13.02 12.37
CA VAL A 181 -11.36 12.31 11.49
C VAL A 181 -10.21 13.24 11.16
N THR A 182 -8.99 12.81 11.48
CA THR A 182 -7.77 13.61 11.32
C THR A 182 -6.97 13.25 10.08
N THR A 183 -7.40 12.24 9.35
CA THR A 183 -6.83 11.82 8.06
C THR A 183 -7.79 12.22 6.95
N TYR A 184 -7.26 12.62 5.82
CA TYR A 184 -8.04 13.02 4.65
C TYR A 184 -7.33 12.53 3.38
N THR A 185 -8.06 12.43 2.30
CA THR A 185 -7.53 12.07 0.99
C THR A 185 -6.94 13.33 0.34
N ALA A 186 -5.62 13.47 0.37
CA ALA A 186 -4.94 14.65 -0.14
C ALA A 186 -4.98 14.74 -1.68
N GLY A 187 -4.99 13.61 -2.35
CA GLY A 187 -5.14 13.47 -3.79
C GLY A 187 -5.44 12.02 -4.15
N TYR A 188 -5.77 11.79 -5.40
CA TYR A 188 -5.89 10.43 -5.95
C TYR A 188 -5.89 10.42 -7.47
N PHE A 189 -5.34 9.34 -8.03
CA PHE A 189 -5.58 8.89 -9.39
C PHE A 189 -6.66 7.80 -9.37
N ALA A 190 -7.59 7.83 -10.32
CA ALA A 190 -8.63 6.81 -10.47
C ALA A 190 -8.75 6.38 -11.95
N PRO A 191 -8.37 5.13 -12.29
CA PRO A 191 -8.46 4.61 -13.66
C PRO A 191 -9.85 4.73 -14.26
N ASP A 192 -10.89 4.57 -13.44
CA ASP A 192 -12.28 4.72 -13.86
C ASP A 192 -12.66 6.16 -14.24
N PHE A 193 -12.07 7.16 -13.58
CA PHE A 193 -12.24 8.56 -13.99
C PHE A 193 -11.59 8.80 -15.35
N MET A 194 -10.35 8.35 -15.50
CA MET A 194 -9.64 8.42 -16.77
C MET A 194 -10.47 7.78 -17.89
N THR A 195 -10.97 6.57 -17.69
CA THR A 195 -11.78 5.84 -18.68
C THR A 195 -13.11 6.52 -18.97
N SER A 196 -13.84 6.92 -17.92
CA SER A 196 -15.19 7.51 -18.07
C SER A 196 -15.16 8.91 -18.67
N MET A 197 -14.13 9.69 -18.40
CA MET A 197 -13.94 11.03 -18.92
C MET A 197 -13.14 11.06 -20.23
N GLY A 198 -12.38 9.99 -20.56
CA GLY A 198 -11.48 9.95 -21.71
C GLY A 198 -10.36 10.98 -21.60
N MET A 199 -9.84 11.23 -20.40
CA MET A 199 -8.83 12.22 -20.08
C MET A 199 -7.85 11.65 -19.06
N ASN A 200 -6.58 12.04 -19.12
CA ASN A 200 -5.63 11.79 -18.03
C ASN A 200 -5.94 12.72 -16.85
N VAL A 201 -6.54 12.20 -15.81
CA VAL A 201 -7.08 12.98 -14.70
C VAL A 201 -6.46 12.56 -13.40
N ILE A 202 -5.94 13.53 -12.67
CA ILE A 202 -5.57 13.41 -11.26
C ILE A 202 -6.37 14.40 -10.42
N THR A 203 -6.64 14.06 -9.17
CA THR A 203 -7.42 14.89 -8.26
C THR A 203 -6.58 15.31 -7.07
N LEU A 204 -6.69 16.59 -6.69
CA LEU A 204 -6.15 17.13 -5.45
C LEU A 204 -7.26 17.65 -4.55
N ASP A 205 -7.14 17.42 -3.26
CA ASP A 205 -7.96 18.11 -2.29
C ASP A 205 -7.56 19.59 -2.19
N ALA A 206 -8.52 20.43 -1.88
CA ALA A 206 -8.33 21.85 -1.63
C ALA A 206 -8.25 22.20 -0.14
N PHE A 207 -8.19 21.19 0.75
CA PHE A 207 -8.12 21.40 2.19
C PHE A 207 -6.82 22.10 2.58
N ASP A 208 -6.95 23.14 3.40
CA ASP A 208 -5.82 23.90 3.99
C ASP A 208 -4.79 24.39 2.94
N TRP A 209 -5.28 24.73 1.77
CA TRP A 209 -4.49 25.03 0.57
C TRP A 209 -3.43 26.11 0.81
N ALA A 210 -3.76 27.12 1.62
CA ALA A 210 -2.86 28.24 1.90
C ALA A 210 -1.58 27.81 2.64
N ASN A 211 -1.65 26.73 3.41
CA ASN A 211 -0.53 26.22 4.21
C ASN A 211 0.16 24.99 3.59
N ARG A 212 -0.23 24.57 2.37
CA ARG A 212 0.22 23.30 1.78
C ARG A 212 0.76 23.40 0.36
N VAL A 213 0.75 24.60 -0.23
CA VAL A 213 1.23 24.88 -1.58
C VAL A 213 2.39 25.85 -1.53
N GLY A 214 3.52 25.50 -2.14
CA GLY A 214 4.71 26.33 -2.26
C GLY A 214 5.83 25.94 -1.30
N GLU A 215 7.06 26.38 -1.63
CA GLU A 215 8.29 26.07 -0.88
C GLU A 215 8.27 26.56 0.57
N ASP A 216 7.69 27.72 0.82
CA ASP A 216 7.54 28.32 2.15
C ASP A 216 6.20 29.06 2.23
N PRO A 217 5.13 28.35 2.61
CA PRO A 217 3.81 28.95 2.71
C PRO A 217 3.77 30.16 3.64
N SER A 218 4.57 30.20 4.72
CA SER A 218 4.63 31.33 5.66
C SER A 218 5.16 32.63 5.02
N ASP A 219 6.02 32.51 4.03
CA ASP A 219 6.56 33.63 3.25
C ASP A 219 5.73 33.95 2.00
N ALA A 220 4.84 33.07 1.61
CA ALA A 220 3.98 33.25 0.46
C ALA A 220 2.92 34.33 0.70
N PRO A 221 2.53 35.10 -0.33
CA PRO A 221 1.54 36.18 -0.15
C PRO A 221 0.13 35.67 0.23
N TRP A 222 -0.10 34.37 0.16
CA TRP A 222 -1.34 33.71 0.53
C TRP A 222 -1.34 33.07 1.92
N SER A 223 -0.19 33.01 2.62
CA SER A 223 -0.06 32.43 3.95
C SER A 223 -0.67 33.31 5.04
N ASP A 224 -1.11 32.72 6.13
CA ASP A 224 -1.64 33.41 7.31
C ASP A 224 -0.62 33.64 8.44
N ASP A 225 0.66 33.37 8.20
CA ASP A 225 1.78 33.44 9.16
C ASP A 225 1.65 32.42 10.33
N ASN A 226 0.97 31.30 10.11
CA ASN A 226 0.81 30.24 11.11
C ASN A 226 1.81 29.07 10.90
N GLU A 227 3.09 29.36 11.05
CA GLU A 227 4.20 28.42 10.81
C GLU A 227 4.01 27.03 11.44
N ALA A 228 3.18 26.90 12.49
CA ALA A 228 2.93 25.61 13.13
C ALA A 228 2.05 24.66 12.32
N ASN A 229 1.33 25.17 11.33
CA ASN A 229 0.43 24.41 10.45
C ASN A 229 0.94 24.34 9.01
N ASP A 230 2.08 24.98 8.72
CA ASP A 230 2.63 24.99 7.37
C ASP A 230 3.17 23.58 7.02
N HIS A 231 2.78 23.11 5.85
CA HIS A 231 3.26 21.87 5.24
C HIS A 231 3.75 22.21 3.82
N PRO A 232 4.93 22.81 3.68
CA PRO A 232 5.41 23.27 2.38
C PRO A 232 5.50 22.13 1.37
N GLU A 233 5.12 22.45 0.14
CA GLU A 233 5.20 21.54 -1.02
C GLU A 233 4.40 20.23 -0.89
N LEU A 234 3.44 20.16 0.05
CA LEU A 234 2.66 18.94 0.24
C LEU A 234 1.86 18.58 -1.02
N TYR A 235 1.15 19.55 -1.60
CA TYR A 235 0.32 19.27 -2.77
C TYR A 235 1.13 19.09 -4.06
N GLU A 236 2.31 19.67 -4.15
CA GLU A 236 3.27 19.39 -5.21
C GLU A 236 3.77 17.96 -5.12
N GLY A 237 4.09 17.50 -3.91
CA GLY A 237 4.46 16.09 -3.67
C GLY A 237 3.31 15.14 -3.96
N VAL A 238 2.10 15.44 -3.50
CA VAL A 238 0.91 14.64 -3.79
C VAL A 238 0.67 14.53 -5.29
N ILE A 239 0.82 15.62 -6.05
CA ILE A 239 0.56 15.57 -7.50
C ILE A 239 1.61 14.76 -8.26
N ALA A 240 2.88 14.78 -7.82
CA ALA A 240 3.91 13.91 -8.37
C ALA A 240 3.63 12.43 -8.05
N HIS A 241 3.20 12.14 -6.84
CA HIS A 241 2.74 10.82 -6.42
C HIS A 241 1.57 10.30 -7.30
N GLU A 242 0.52 11.10 -7.46
CA GLU A 242 -0.65 10.71 -8.25
C GLU A 242 -0.38 10.62 -9.76
N LEU A 243 0.60 11.39 -10.25
CA LEU A 243 1.03 11.29 -11.63
C LEU A 243 1.79 9.98 -11.90
N GLU A 244 2.57 9.51 -10.94
CA GLU A 244 3.22 8.20 -11.03
C GLU A 244 2.19 7.08 -11.20
N HIS A 245 1.14 7.03 -10.39
CA HIS A 245 0.05 6.07 -10.52
C HIS A 245 -0.62 6.11 -11.90
N LEU A 246 -0.82 7.32 -12.45
CA LEU A 246 -1.33 7.47 -13.82
C LEU A 246 -0.39 6.84 -14.84
N LEU A 247 0.91 7.04 -14.70
CA LEU A 247 1.92 6.45 -15.58
C LEU A 247 2.02 4.93 -15.38
N MET A 248 1.94 4.43 -14.13
CA MET A 248 1.89 3.01 -13.80
C MET A 248 0.68 2.32 -14.44
N ASN A 249 -0.47 2.97 -14.44
CA ASN A 249 -1.67 2.44 -15.12
C ASN A 249 -1.45 2.20 -16.63
N TYR A 250 -0.51 2.89 -17.27
CA TYR A 250 -0.12 2.63 -18.66
C TYR A 250 0.94 1.54 -18.79
N SER A 251 1.86 1.46 -17.83
CA SER A 251 3.01 0.55 -17.88
C SER A 251 2.63 -0.84 -17.36
N ASP A 252 2.21 -0.94 -16.11
CA ASP A 252 1.85 -2.19 -15.44
C ASP A 252 0.69 -2.00 -14.45
N PRO A 253 -0.56 -1.95 -14.94
CA PRO A 253 -1.73 -1.77 -14.07
C PRO A 253 -2.00 -2.96 -13.13
N GLY A 254 -1.21 -4.03 -13.22
CA GLY A 254 -1.34 -5.21 -12.38
C GLY A 254 -0.29 -5.34 -11.28
N GLU A 255 0.58 -4.33 -11.12
CA GLU A 255 1.59 -4.34 -10.07
C GLU A 255 0.94 -4.29 -8.66
N LEU A 256 1.65 -4.82 -7.66
CA LEU A 256 1.13 -4.81 -6.28
C LEU A 256 1.30 -3.45 -5.63
N SER A 257 0.32 -3.05 -4.83
CA SER A 257 0.24 -1.73 -4.20
C SER A 257 1.50 -1.31 -3.44
N TRP A 258 2.25 -2.23 -2.83
CA TRP A 258 3.46 -1.87 -2.12
C TRP A 258 4.59 -1.39 -3.05
N VAL A 259 4.62 -1.86 -4.32
CA VAL A 259 5.56 -1.37 -5.33
C VAL A 259 5.08 -0.05 -5.90
N ASP A 260 3.83 -0.01 -6.35
CA ASP A 260 3.17 1.16 -6.93
C ASP A 260 3.24 2.37 -5.99
N GLU A 261 2.73 2.25 -4.77
CA GLU A 261 2.75 3.32 -3.77
C GLU A 261 4.17 3.72 -3.30
N GLY A 262 5.08 2.73 -3.26
CA GLY A 262 6.47 3.02 -2.92
C GLY A 262 7.20 3.80 -4.00
N LEU A 263 6.92 3.53 -5.28
CA LEU A 263 7.45 4.28 -6.41
C LEU A 263 6.81 5.67 -6.53
N ALA A 264 5.52 5.78 -6.23
CA ALA A 264 4.81 7.06 -6.17
C ALA A 264 5.40 8.00 -5.10
N ASP A 265 5.71 7.50 -3.91
CA ASP A 265 6.45 8.26 -2.89
C ASP A 265 7.87 8.64 -3.37
N VAL A 266 8.55 7.75 -4.12
CA VAL A 266 9.85 8.07 -4.73
C VAL A 266 9.70 9.14 -5.81
N ALA A 267 8.61 9.19 -6.56
CA ALA A 267 8.35 10.26 -7.53
C ALA A 267 8.29 11.64 -6.86
N ALA A 268 7.59 11.77 -5.73
CA ALA A 268 7.57 12.99 -4.92
C ALA A 268 9.00 13.37 -4.48
N PHE A 269 9.77 12.41 -3.99
CA PHE A 269 11.16 12.62 -3.56
C PHE A 269 12.08 13.05 -4.73
N LEU A 270 11.99 12.41 -5.90
CA LEU A 270 12.80 12.75 -7.09
C LEU A 270 12.48 14.16 -7.63
N ASN A 271 11.25 14.63 -7.44
CA ASN A 271 10.85 15.99 -7.71
C ASN A 271 11.37 17.01 -6.68
N GLY A 272 11.90 16.55 -5.54
CA GLY A 272 12.43 17.39 -4.48
C GLY A 272 11.40 17.79 -3.42
N TYR A 273 10.21 17.19 -3.42
CA TYR A 273 9.14 17.50 -2.48
C TYR A 273 9.17 16.58 -1.26
N ASP A 274 8.95 17.13 -0.07
CA ASP A 274 9.01 16.40 1.21
C ASP A 274 7.61 15.97 1.69
N MET A 275 6.92 15.16 0.91
CA MET A 275 5.66 14.55 1.32
C MET A 275 5.86 13.33 2.23
N THR A 276 6.96 12.63 2.04
CA THR A 276 7.18 11.26 2.52
C THR A 276 7.69 11.16 3.96
N GLY A 277 8.12 12.27 4.56
CA GLY A 277 8.67 12.26 5.92
C GLY A 277 7.67 11.79 6.99
N SER A 278 6.37 12.03 6.80
CA SER A 278 5.33 11.51 7.70
C SER A 278 5.19 10.00 7.60
N HIS A 279 5.21 9.43 6.40
CA HIS A 279 5.11 8.00 6.12
C HIS A 279 6.26 7.25 6.80
N LEU A 280 7.48 7.70 6.56
CA LEU A 280 8.68 7.13 7.14
C LEU A 280 8.69 7.23 8.68
N THR A 281 8.29 8.38 9.24
CA THR A 281 8.16 8.57 10.68
C THR A 281 7.14 7.60 11.28
N TYR A 282 5.99 7.41 10.62
CA TYR A 282 4.94 6.54 11.12
C TYR A 282 5.41 5.08 11.16
N GLN A 283 6.05 4.61 10.11
CA GLN A 283 6.67 3.28 10.06
C GLN A 283 7.76 3.14 11.13
N GLN A 284 8.71 4.05 11.22
CA GLN A 284 9.84 3.95 12.14
C GLN A 284 9.46 4.05 13.61
N VAL A 285 8.50 4.92 13.93
CA VAL A 285 8.12 5.22 15.33
C VAL A 285 7.14 4.21 15.87
N PHE A 286 6.15 3.80 15.08
CA PHE A 286 5.00 3.06 15.58
C PHE A 286 4.93 1.62 15.08
N HIS A 287 5.44 1.33 13.88
CA HIS A 287 5.13 0.10 13.15
C HIS A 287 6.33 -0.50 12.41
N ARG A 288 7.47 -0.64 13.08
CA ARG A 288 8.70 -1.22 12.48
C ARG A 288 8.55 -2.66 11.99
N GLU A 289 7.58 -3.39 12.52
CA GLU A 289 7.26 -4.76 12.16
C GLU A 289 6.40 -4.89 10.90
N THR A 290 6.01 -3.78 10.29
CA THR A 290 5.18 -3.77 9.09
C THR A 290 5.80 -4.64 7.99
N SER A 291 4.97 -5.45 7.35
CA SER A 291 5.34 -6.18 6.15
C SER A 291 5.62 -5.21 5.01
N LEU A 292 6.69 -5.44 4.27
CA LEU A 292 6.95 -4.68 3.04
C LEU A 292 5.96 -5.06 1.94
N THR A 293 5.69 -6.35 1.79
CA THR A 293 4.93 -6.88 0.64
C THR A 293 3.44 -7.07 0.91
N ARG A 294 3.00 -7.13 2.17
CA ARG A 294 1.59 -7.20 2.54
C ARG A 294 1.07 -5.80 2.81
N TRP A 295 0.35 -5.27 1.85
CA TRP A 295 -0.18 -3.91 1.90
C TRP A 295 -1.39 -3.83 2.84
N GLY A 296 -1.42 -2.84 3.71
CA GLY A 296 -2.50 -2.60 4.66
C GLY A 296 -3.06 -1.17 4.57
N GLY A 297 -2.64 -0.39 3.57
CA GLY A 297 -3.12 0.99 3.33
C GLY A 297 -2.77 2.00 4.43
N GLY A 298 -2.01 1.61 5.47
CA GLY A 298 -1.59 2.52 6.53
C GLY A 298 -0.33 3.29 6.17
N LEU A 299 -0.12 4.47 6.77
CA LEU A 299 1.10 5.29 6.54
C LEU A 299 2.40 4.51 6.81
N GLU A 300 2.35 3.49 7.67
CA GLU A 300 3.46 2.58 7.91
C GLU A 300 3.84 1.73 6.70
N ASN A 301 2.87 1.38 5.86
CA ASN A 301 3.11 0.65 4.62
C ASN A 301 3.80 1.55 3.59
N TYR A 302 3.31 2.77 3.41
CA TYR A 302 3.96 3.80 2.59
C TYR A 302 5.42 4.00 3.03
N GLY A 303 5.65 4.23 4.32
CA GLY A 303 7.00 4.43 4.86
C GLY A 303 7.93 3.24 4.67
N ALA A 304 7.43 2.01 4.77
CA ALA A 304 8.21 0.80 4.51
C ALA A 304 8.61 0.70 3.05
N SER A 305 7.64 0.87 2.13
CA SER A 305 7.86 0.79 0.69
C SER A 305 8.75 1.92 0.18
N PHE A 306 8.45 3.16 0.52
CA PHE A 306 9.29 4.31 0.18
C PHE A 306 10.73 4.12 0.61
N SER A 307 10.97 3.80 1.89
CA SER A 307 12.33 3.65 2.41
C SER A 307 13.10 2.49 1.78
N TYR A 308 12.40 1.44 1.37
CA TYR A 308 13.02 0.33 0.66
C TYR A 308 13.44 0.75 -0.76
N PHE A 309 12.59 1.39 -1.54
CA PHE A 309 12.94 1.85 -2.88
C PHE A 309 13.97 2.99 -2.86
N LEU A 310 13.89 3.90 -1.90
CA LEU A 310 14.93 4.89 -1.68
C LEU A 310 16.28 4.22 -1.37
N TYR A 311 16.29 3.20 -0.51
CA TYR A 311 17.50 2.43 -0.23
C TYR A 311 18.05 1.75 -1.50
N LEU A 312 17.20 1.16 -2.32
CA LEU A 312 17.60 0.59 -3.63
C LEU A 312 18.22 1.64 -4.54
N TRP A 313 17.56 2.80 -4.66
CA TRP A 313 18.04 3.93 -5.46
C TRP A 313 19.43 4.40 -5.00
N GLU A 314 19.64 4.58 -3.71
CA GLU A 314 20.93 4.97 -3.13
C GLU A 314 22.01 3.90 -3.35
N GLN A 315 21.70 2.63 -3.12
CA GLN A 315 22.65 1.52 -3.33
C GLN A 315 23.03 1.33 -4.81
N ALA A 316 22.16 1.72 -5.73
CA ALA A 316 22.45 1.73 -7.15
C ALA A 316 23.24 2.98 -7.62
N GLY A 317 23.46 3.96 -6.74
CA GLY A 317 24.24 5.17 -7.00
C GLY A 317 23.41 6.43 -7.29
N GLY A 318 22.18 6.50 -6.76
CA GLY A 318 21.26 7.64 -6.92
C GLY A 318 21.82 8.98 -6.41
N ASN A 319 22.67 8.96 -5.38
CA ASN A 319 23.32 10.16 -4.81
C ASN A 319 24.46 10.75 -5.67
N GLY A 320 24.48 10.52 -6.98
CA GLY A 320 25.48 11.05 -7.90
C GLY A 320 26.84 10.33 -7.85
N GLY A 321 26.95 9.22 -7.12
CA GLY A 321 28.12 8.36 -7.08
C GLY A 321 28.27 7.44 -8.29
N GLY A 322 27.23 7.27 -9.06
CA GLY A 322 27.16 6.40 -10.23
C GLY A 322 26.76 7.13 -11.50
N SER A 323 27.65 7.95 -12.05
CA SER A 323 27.44 8.45 -13.42
C SER A 323 27.41 7.25 -14.37
N LEU A 324 26.34 7.10 -15.12
CA LEU A 324 26.23 6.10 -16.17
C LEU A 324 27.33 6.26 -17.21
N GLU A 325 27.82 5.13 -17.73
CA GLU A 325 28.78 5.14 -18.85
C GLU A 325 28.14 5.80 -20.09
N PRO A 326 28.92 6.51 -20.91
CA PRO A 326 28.41 7.32 -22.03
C PRO A 326 27.67 6.57 -23.14
N ASP A 327 27.62 5.25 -23.07
CA ASP A 327 27.00 4.38 -24.09
C ASP A 327 25.57 3.93 -23.72
N LEU A 328 25.07 4.28 -22.53
CA LEU A 328 23.68 4.01 -22.13
C LEU A 328 22.77 5.17 -22.59
N GLU A 329 21.63 4.86 -23.17
CA GLU A 329 20.67 5.85 -23.71
C GLU A 329 19.92 6.64 -22.62
N TYR A 330 20.32 6.55 -21.35
CA TYR A 330 19.69 7.20 -20.22
C TYR A 330 20.59 8.31 -19.65
N ASP A 331 20.05 9.52 -19.44
CA ASP A 331 20.80 10.73 -19.02
C ASP A 331 20.71 11.01 -17.51
N GLY A 332 20.28 10.05 -16.71
CA GLY A 332 20.15 10.14 -15.26
C GLY A 332 21.29 9.51 -14.47
N THR A 333 21.10 9.33 -13.16
CA THR A 333 21.98 8.55 -12.30
C THR A 333 21.74 7.05 -12.48
N ALA A 334 22.64 6.23 -11.96
CA ALA A 334 22.42 4.78 -12.00
C ALA A 334 21.25 4.36 -11.09
N GLY A 335 21.00 5.08 -10.00
CA GLY A 335 19.81 4.88 -9.15
C GLY A 335 18.51 5.16 -9.90
N ASP A 336 18.47 6.26 -10.66
CA ASP A 336 17.29 6.61 -11.47
C ASP A 336 17.01 5.53 -12.53
N LEU A 337 18.06 4.97 -13.15
CA LEU A 337 17.91 3.84 -14.08
C LEU A 337 17.29 2.61 -13.37
N LEU A 338 17.70 2.30 -12.13
CA LEU A 338 17.13 1.17 -11.41
C LEU A 338 15.64 1.39 -11.12
N ILE A 339 15.24 2.58 -10.66
CA ILE A 339 13.82 2.93 -10.44
C ILE A 339 13.03 2.76 -11.74
N LYS A 340 13.52 3.30 -12.84
CA LYS A 340 12.87 3.14 -14.15
C LYS A 340 12.71 1.66 -14.55
N LEU A 341 13.72 0.84 -14.33
CA LEU A 341 13.66 -0.59 -14.66
C LEU A 341 12.68 -1.35 -13.76
N ILE A 342 12.52 -0.96 -12.50
CA ILE A 342 11.51 -1.54 -11.61
C ILE A 342 10.11 -1.17 -12.12
N PHE A 343 9.89 0.09 -12.43
CA PHE A 343 8.62 0.57 -12.98
C PHE A 343 8.22 -0.08 -14.33
N GLU A 344 9.17 -0.38 -15.20
CA GLU A 344 8.92 -0.99 -16.51
C GLU A 344 8.81 -2.53 -16.48
N GLU A 345 9.15 -3.18 -15.34
CA GLU A 345 9.13 -4.65 -15.22
C GLU A 345 7.68 -5.14 -15.08
N GLN A 346 7.34 -6.24 -15.75
CA GLN A 346 5.97 -6.77 -15.80
C GLN A 346 5.75 -7.95 -14.84
N ALA A 347 6.79 -8.37 -14.14
CA ALA A 347 6.65 -9.34 -13.08
C ALA A 347 6.40 -8.58 -11.77
N ASN A 348 5.40 -8.99 -11.02
CA ASN A 348 4.94 -8.24 -9.86
C ASN A 348 5.81 -8.49 -8.62
N SER A 349 5.74 -7.56 -7.67
CA SER A 349 6.31 -7.70 -6.33
C SER A 349 7.83 -7.90 -6.31
N MET A 350 8.33 -8.71 -5.38
CA MET A 350 9.76 -8.95 -5.15
C MET A 350 10.43 -9.66 -6.35
N GLU A 351 9.67 -10.41 -7.13
CA GLU A 351 10.13 -11.04 -8.36
C GLU A 351 10.41 -10.00 -9.44
N GLY A 352 9.55 -8.99 -9.57
CA GLY A 352 9.77 -7.85 -10.47
C GLY A 352 10.99 -7.03 -10.06
N VAL A 353 11.11 -6.70 -8.78
CA VAL A 353 12.30 -6.01 -8.26
C VAL A 353 13.57 -6.80 -8.55
N GLN A 354 13.56 -8.13 -8.40
CA GLN A 354 14.72 -8.96 -8.72
C GLN A 354 15.04 -8.95 -10.22
N ALA A 355 14.03 -9.04 -11.10
CA ALA A 355 14.22 -9.02 -12.55
C ALA A 355 14.77 -7.67 -13.01
N ALA A 356 14.31 -6.58 -12.43
CA ALA A 356 14.85 -5.24 -12.69
C ALA A 356 16.32 -5.12 -12.25
N ILE A 357 16.69 -5.63 -11.07
CA ILE A 357 18.08 -5.67 -10.59
C ILE A 357 18.97 -6.48 -11.55
N ASP A 358 18.50 -7.63 -12.02
CA ASP A 358 19.25 -8.46 -12.97
C ASP A 358 19.45 -7.72 -14.30
N THR A 359 18.44 -7.00 -14.76
CA THR A 359 18.50 -6.15 -15.97
C THR A 359 19.46 -4.99 -15.76
N PHE A 360 19.39 -4.30 -14.62
CA PHE A 360 20.30 -3.23 -14.24
C PHE A 360 21.76 -3.70 -14.24
N ASN A 361 22.06 -4.81 -13.57
CA ASN A 361 23.41 -5.39 -13.53
C ASN A 361 23.91 -5.75 -14.93
N ALA A 362 23.04 -6.29 -15.79
CA ALA A 362 23.39 -6.63 -17.18
C ALA A 362 23.67 -5.40 -18.03
N GLN A 363 22.93 -4.30 -17.85
CA GLN A 363 23.11 -3.06 -18.63
C GLN A 363 24.33 -2.26 -18.16
N THR A 364 24.50 -2.11 -16.84
CA THR A 364 25.58 -1.28 -16.25
C THR A 364 26.91 -2.02 -16.11
N GLY A 365 26.90 -3.35 -16.18
CA GLY A 365 28.03 -4.19 -15.78
C GLY A 365 28.29 -4.15 -14.28
N GLY A 366 27.30 -3.70 -13.48
CA GLY A 366 27.33 -3.67 -12.03
C GLY A 366 27.19 -5.05 -11.38
N ASP A 367 27.28 -5.06 -10.07
CA ASP A 367 27.15 -6.24 -9.20
C ASP A 367 26.23 -5.96 -8.01
N LEU A 368 25.15 -5.17 -8.22
CA LEU A 368 24.12 -4.92 -7.21
C LEU A 368 23.58 -6.27 -6.73
N ARG A 369 23.45 -6.40 -5.42
CA ARG A 369 23.03 -7.65 -4.77
C ARG A 369 21.58 -7.97 -5.09
N SER A 370 21.15 -9.19 -4.81
CA SER A 370 19.76 -9.62 -5.03
C SER A 370 18.78 -8.81 -4.17
N ALA A 371 17.52 -8.72 -4.63
CA ALA A 371 16.44 -8.03 -3.93
C ALA A 371 16.32 -8.49 -2.47
N LYS A 372 16.40 -9.80 -2.21
CA LYS A 372 16.38 -10.36 -0.85
C LYS A 372 17.61 -9.93 0.00
N GLU A 373 18.81 -9.88 -0.58
CA GLU A 373 19.98 -9.42 0.14
C GLU A 373 19.90 -7.93 0.44
N LEU A 374 19.37 -7.13 -0.50
CA LEU A 374 19.13 -5.70 -0.28
C LEU A 374 18.04 -5.46 0.75
N PHE A 375 16.98 -6.28 0.77
CA PHE A 375 15.99 -6.25 1.86
C PHE A 375 16.62 -6.54 3.22
N GLN A 376 17.53 -7.53 3.32
CA GLN A 376 18.24 -7.80 4.56
C GLN A 376 19.11 -6.63 4.99
N ASP A 377 19.76 -5.96 4.05
CA ASP A 377 20.56 -4.76 4.34
C ASP A 377 19.70 -3.57 4.72
N TRP A 378 18.60 -3.34 4.01
CA TRP A 378 17.61 -2.33 4.37
C TRP A 378 17.08 -2.55 5.80
N ALA A 379 16.74 -3.78 6.17
CA ALA A 379 16.31 -4.11 7.53
C ALA A 379 17.36 -3.76 8.59
N VAL A 380 18.65 -3.88 8.27
CA VAL A 380 19.73 -3.42 9.16
C VAL A 380 19.85 -1.90 9.13
N THR A 381 19.72 -1.28 7.97
CA THR A 381 19.74 0.18 7.78
C THR A 381 18.66 0.86 8.62
N MET A 382 17.44 0.36 8.57
CA MET A 382 16.31 0.88 9.36
C MET A 382 16.52 0.79 10.87
N TYR A 383 17.52 0.06 11.32
CA TYR A 383 17.94 0.00 12.71
C TYR A 383 19.18 0.85 13.02
N LEU A 384 20.20 0.82 12.14
CA LEU A 384 21.48 1.46 12.38
C LEU A 384 21.52 2.92 11.94
N ASP A 385 21.11 3.17 10.71
CA ASP A 385 21.21 4.46 10.03
C ASP A 385 22.54 5.18 10.36
N ASP A 386 23.66 4.52 10.06
CA ASP A 386 24.99 5.00 10.44
C ASP A 386 25.60 5.82 9.29
N GLU A 387 25.62 7.13 9.44
CA GLU A 387 26.16 8.10 8.46
C GLU A 387 27.58 7.80 7.96
N ASN A 388 28.31 6.92 8.67
CA ASN A 388 29.64 6.49 8.26
C ASN A 388 29.65 5.14 7.52
N SER A 389 28.50 4.51 7.34
CA SER A 389 28.34 3.26 6.63
C SER A 389 27.88 3.48 5.21
N ALA A 390 28.54 2.89 4.24
CA ALA A 390 28.06 2.87 2.85
C ALA A 390 26.99 1.79 2.59
N LEU A 391 26.77 0.88 3.57
CA LEU A 391 25.83 -0.23 3.43
C LEU A 391 24.56 -0.04 4.25
N TRP A 392 24.68 0.61 5.42
CA TRP A 392 23.61 0.67 6.43
C TRP A 392 23.34 2.10 6.85
N ASN A 393 23.17 2.96 5.87
CA ASN A 393 22.78 4.35 5.98
C ASN A 393 21.68 4.66 4.96
N LEU A 394 20.77 5.52 5.30
CA LEU A 394 19.83 6.13 4.39
C LEU A 394 20.29 7.59 4.21
N GLU A 395 21.04 7.85 3.12
CA GLU A 395 21.83 9.09 2.99
C GLU A 395 20.95 10.37 2.91
N ASN A 396 19.71 10.22 2.43
CA ASN A 396 18.80 11.35 2.23
C ASN A 396 17.86 11.59 3.41
N PHE A 397 17.79 10.66 4.37
CA PHE A 397 16.94 10.80 5.55
C PHE A 397 17.71 10.41 6.81
N ASP A 398 17.77 11.29 7.80
CA ASP A 398 18.25 10.96 9.14
C ASP A 398 17.09 10.36 9.95
N LEU A 399 17.12 9.06 10.15
CA LEU A 399 16.13 8.34 10.96
C LEU A 399 16.26 8.64 12.46
N GLY A 400 17.11 9.62 12.80
CA GLY A 400 17.32 10.13 14.14
C GLY A 400 18.46 9.43 14.87
N PRO A 401 18.65 9.67 16.18
CA PRO A 401 19.85 9.31 16.93
C PRO A 401 20.14 7.82 17.06
N ALA A 402 19.47 6.97 16.31
CA ALA A 402 19.93 5.61 16.05
C ALA A 402 21.31 5.58 15.37
N SER A 403 21.71 6.65 14.69
CA SER A 403 23.05 6.86 14.16
C SER A 403 24.17 6.79 15.22
N SER A 404 23.84 6.90 16.49
CA SER A 404 24.74 6.53 17.58
C SER A 404 24.77 5.03 17.86
N GLY A 405 24.12 4.25 16.99
CA GLY A 405 24.27 2.81 16.83
C GLY A 405 23.72 1.93 17.94
N TRP A 406 23.35 2.38 19.13
CA TRP A 406 23.07 1.45 20.23
C TRP A 406 22.33 2.09 21.38
N THR A 407 22.09 3.35 21.30
CA THR A 407 21.17 4.06 22.18
C THR A 407 20.19 4.82 21.33
N ILE A 408 19.09 4.18 21.00
CA ILE A 408 17.91 4.96 20.64
C ILE A 408 17.52 5.69 21.91
N ASP A 409 18.13 6.83 22.18
CA ASP A 409 17.72 7.74 23.21
C ASP A 409 16.65 8.67 22.63
N ILE A 410 15.57 8.06 22.18
CA ILE A 410 14.33 8.81 21.88
C ILE A 410 13.66 9.14 23.22
N ALA A 411 14.49 9.50 24.20
CA ALA A 411 14.02 9.98 25.46
C ALA A 411 13.81 11.48 25.33
N ASN A 412 12.58 11.88 25.34
CA ASN A 412 12.06 13.17 25.79
C ASN A 412 11.83 14.27 24.76
N ASP A 413 12.08 14.13 23.49
CA ASP A 413 11.72 15.17 22.55
C ASP A 413 10.43 14.80 21.82
N GLN A 414 9.32 15.05 22.51
CA GLN A 414 8.03 15.26 21.85
C GLN A 414 8.13 16.64 21.21
N PHE A 415 8.38 16.67 19.92
CA PHE A 415 8.32 17.93 19.18
C PHE A 415 7.68 17.65 17.81
N TRP A 416 6.97 18.64 17.36
CA TRP A 416 6.66 18.78 15.97
C TRP A 416 7.88 19.47 15.35
N ASP A 417 8.41 18.93 14.27
CA ASP A 417 9.43 19.65 13.54
C ASP A 417 8.83 20.91 12.90
N ASP A 418 9.70 21.72 12.30
CA ASP A 418 9.29 22.98 11.67
C ASP A 418 8.34 22.76 10.47
N ARG A 419 8.15 21.51 10.04
CA ARG A 419 7.27 21.06 8.95
C ARG A 419 5.98 20.40 9.44
N GLY A 420 5.76 20.35 10.74
CA GLY A 420 4.55 19.80 11.35
C GLY A 420 4.56 18.30 11.62
N PHE A 421 5.67 17.60 11.39
CA PHE A 421 5.77 16.18 11.72
C PHE A 421 5.97 15.95 13.21
N TYR A 422 5.23 14.98 13.74
CA TYR A 422 5.32 14.60 15.13
C TYR A 422 6.47 13.60 15.34
N HIS A 423 7.56 14.08 15.91
CA HIS A 423 8.62 13.24 16.43
C HIS A 423 8.26 12.81 17.85
N GLY A 424 7.43 11.78 17.96
CA GLY A 424 7.03 11.22 19.25
C GLY A 424 8.16 10.45 19.89
N ALA A 425 8.21 10.47 21.23
CA ALA A 425 9.09 9.59 21.97
C ALA A 425 8.77 8.13 21.61
N GLN A 426 9.69 7.45 20.95
CA GLN A 426 9.59 6.00 20.85
C GLN A 426 9.57 5.38 22.25
N PRO A 427 8.81 4.32 22.48
CA PRO A 427 8.98 3.57 23.71
C PRO A 427 10.43 3.15 23.79
N SER A 428 11.09 3.45 24.93
CA SER A 428 12.48 3.03 25.18
C SER A 428 12.64 1.57 24.78
N PRO A 429 13.64 1.22 23.99
CA PRO A 429 13.82 -0.14 23.49
C PRO A 429 13.79 -1.10 24.68
N LYS A 430 12.89 -2.07 24.64
CA LYS A 430 12.80 -3.08 25.66
C LYS A 430 13.97 -4.03 25.48
N PHE A 431 15.05 -3.82 26.22
CA PHE A 431 16.17 -4.73 26.19
C PHE A 431 15.77 -6.11 26.73
N ASN A 432 15.98 -7.11 25.93
CA ASN A 432 15.72 -8.48 26.28
C ASN A 432 16.79 -9.02 27.24
N LYS A 433 16.36 -9.87 28.14
CA LYS A 433 17.28 -10.66 28.96
C LYS A 433 17.48 -12.01 28.32
N PRO A 434 18.70 -12.56 28.33
CA PRO A 434 18.93 -13.93 27.91
C PRO A 434 17.93 -14.90 28.52
N GLY A 435 17.41 -15.82 27.73
CA GLY A 435 16.42 -16.82 28.13
C GLY A 435 15.59 -17.28 26.94
N ASN A 436 14.70 -18.23 27.18
CA ASN A 436 13.72 -18.63 26.16
C ASN A 436 12.65 -17.56 26.03
N ARG A 437 12.21 -17.34 24.82
CA ARG A 437 11.09 -16.50 24.47
C ARG A 437 9.90 -17.36 24.04
N PRO A 438 8.66 -16.90 24.22
CA PRO A 438 7.53 -17.55 23.57
C PRO A 438 7.68 -17.42 22.06
N PRO A 439 7.12 -18.35 21.30
CA PRO A 439 7.01 -18.21 19.84
C PRO A 439 6.44 -16.86 19.44
N SER A 440 6.96 -16.31 18.38
CA SER A 440 6.51 -15.08 17.74
C SER A 440 6.16 -15.38 16.29
N SER A 441 5.46 -14.50 15.61
CA SER A 441 5.19 -14.60 14.19
C SER A 441 5.91 -13.50 13.44
N ALA A 442 6.24 -13.74 12.19
CA ALA A 442 6.73 -12.78 11.23
C ALA A 442 5.79 -12.76 10.03
N LEU A 443 5.38 -11.58 9.63
CA LEU A 443 4.70 -11.35 8.36
C LEU A 443 5.68 -11.62 7.20
N PRO A 444 5.19 -11.95 6.01
CA PRO A 444 6.01 -11.98 4.80
C PRO A 444 6.74 -10.63 4.64
N PHE A 445 8.04 -10.68 4.43
CA PHE A 445 8.90 -9.47 4.38
C PHE A 445 8.67 -8.45 5.52
N GLY A 446 8.22 -8.93 6.67
CA GLY A 446 8.21 -8.17 7.92
C GLY A 446 9.53 -8.31 8.68
N VAL A 447 9.86 -7.32 9.51
CA VAL A 447 11.13 -7.29 10.26
C VAL A 447 10.87 -7.18 11.75
N SER A 448 11.40 -8.11 12.54
CA SER A 448 11.38 -8.05 14.00
C SER A 448 12.77 -7.74 14.56
N TYR A 449 12.81 -6.85 15.54
CA TYR A 449 14.05 -6.41 16.20
C TYR A 449 14.05 -6.80 17.68
N GLU A 450 14.99 -7.68 18.04
CA GLU A 450 15.14 -8.15 19.42
C GLU A 450 16.48 -7.71 20.01
N THR A 451 16.46 -6.72 20.89
CA THR A 451 17.67 -6.07 21.41
C THR A 451 18.19 -6.70 22.70
N PHE A 452 19.49 -6.92 22.79
CA PHE A 452 20.17 -7.50 23.94
C PHE A 452 21.32 -6.60 24.42
N ARG A 453 21.18 -6.06 25.63
CA ARG A 453 22.21 -5.23 26.25
C ARG A 453 22.98 -6.03 27.29
N ASN A 454 24.31 -6.01 27.16
CA ASN A 454 25.22 -6.73 28.07
C ASN A 454 24.74 -8.17 28.36
N PRO A 455 24.49 -9.00 27.34
CA PRO A 455 23.88 -10.32 27.54
C PRO A 455 24.74 -11.30 28.30
N GLY A 456 26.02 -10.98 28.51
CA GLY A 456 27.04 -11.81 29.17
C GLY A 456 28.26 -12.00 28.25
N PRO A 457 29.38 -12.50 28.75
CA PRO A 457 30.64 -12.53 27.99
C PRO A 457 30.63 -13.55 26.84
N ARG A 458 29.72 -14.48 26.87
CA ARG A 458 29.52 -15.50 25.84
C ARG A 458 28.07 -15.97 25.85
N VAL A 459 27.42 -16.02 24.71
CA VAL A 459 26.08 -16.51 24.57
C VAL A 459 25.97 -17.59 23.51
N THR A 460 24.99 -18.46 23.64
CA THR A 460 24.55 -19.36 22.58
C THR A 460 23.19 -18.89 22.05
N LEU A 461 23.07 -18.84 20.75
CA LEU A 461 21.82 -18.60 20.03
C LEU A 461 21.30 -19.94 19.49
N SER A 462 20.01 -20.19 19.65
CA SER A 462 19.27 -21.20 18.92
C SER A 462 18.11 -20.52 18.28
N LEU A 463 17.96 -20.68 16.97
CA LEU A 463 16.96 -19.98 16.15
C LEU A 463 16.17 -21.08 15.43
N GLU A 464 14.86 -21.03 15.55
CA GLU A 464 13.94 -22.01 14.97
C GLU A 464 12.76 -21.25 14.35
N GLY A 465 12.56 -21.40 13.04
CA GLY A 465 11.40 -20.90 12.32
C GLY A 465 10.68 -22.06 11.66
N ASP A 466 9.36 -21.95 11.55
CA ASP A 466 8.60 -22.95 10.80
C ASP A 466 9.10 -22.98 9.35
N ALA A 467 9.41 -24.16 8.85
CA ALA A 467 9.89 -24.31 7.47
C ALA A 467 8.78 -23.99 6.45
N THR A 468 7.53 -24.21 6.84
CA THR A 468 6.35 -23.95 6.01
C THR A 468 5.22 -23.40 6.86
N SER A 469 4.39 -22.53 6.28
CA SER A 469 3.05 -22.19 6.76
C SER A 469 2.00 -22.83 5.86
N GLN A 470 0.78 -23.03 6.32
CA GLN A 470 -0.22 -23.74 5.51
C GLN A 470 -1.65 -23.36 5.85
N VAL A 471 -2.47 -23.11 4.82
CA VAL A 471 -3.91 -23.31 4.86
C VAL A 471 -4.18 -24.73 4.42
N ALA A 472 -4.42 -25.63 5.37
CA ALA A 472 -4.59 -27.06 5.05
C ALA A 472 -5.91 -27.30 4.27
N PRO A 473 -5.92 -28.09 3.18
CA PRO A 473 -7.15 -28.48 2.49
C PRO A 473 -8.17 -29.10 3.45
N HIS A 474 -9.47 -28.90 3.19
CA HIS A 474 -10.53 -29.52 3.97
C HIS A 474 -10.46 -31.06 3.85
N SER A 475 -10.19 -31.55 2.65
CA SER A 475 -9.99 -32.98 2.41
C SER A 475 -8.90 -33.21 1.36
N GLY A 476 -8.41 -34.46 1.28
CA GLY A 476 -7.41 -34.81 0.26
C GLY A 476 -6.04 -34.16 0.50
N SER A 477 -5.43 -33.64 -0.54
CA SER A 477 -4.09 -33.05 -0.50
C SER A 477 -4.01 -31.68 -1.20
N THR A 478 -5.08 -31.25 -1.86
CA THR A 478 -5.15 -29.99 -2.62
C THR A 478 -6.54 -29.38 -2.47
N HIS A 479 -6.62 -28.08 -2.65
CA HIS A 479 -7.83 -27.27 -2.74
C HIS A 479 -7.64 -26.20 -3.83
N TRP A 480 -8.65 -25.41 -4.09
CA TRP A 480 -8.60 -24.32 -5.07
C TRP A 480 -8.44 -22.99 -4.38
N TRP A 481 -7.49 -22.17 -4.85
CA TRP A 481 -7.20 -20.82 -4.34
C TRP A 481 -7.47 -19.78 -5.41
N GLY A 482 -8.13 -18.67 -5.01
CA GLY A 482 -8.51 -17.58 -5.89
C GLY A 482 -7.37 -16.61 -6.23
N GLY A 483 -6.20 -16.73 -5.58
CA GLY A 483 -5.09 -15.82 -5.83
C GLY A 483 -5.04 -14.63 -4.86
N ALA A 484 -4.05 -13.75 -5.05
CA ALA A 484 -3.80 -12.57 -4.24
C ALA A 484 -3.13 -11.45 -5.07
N GLU A 485 -3.79 -11.00 -6.12
CA GLU A 485 -3.40 -9.82 -6.88
C GLU A 485 -4.51 -8.77 -6.76
N SER A 486 -4.15 -7.50 -6.80
CA SER A 486 -5.10 -6.38 -6.79
C SER A 486 -5.82 -6.24 -8.13
N GLN A 487 -7.00 -5.63 -8.12
CA GLN A 487 -7.83 -5.35 -9.31
C GLN A 487 -8.08 -6.58 -10.20
N ALA A 488 -8.31 -7.74 -9.58
CA ALA A 488 -8.42 -9.00 -10.29
C ALA A 488 -9.80 -9.65 -10.13
N ASP A 489 -10.27 -10.31 -11.19
CA ASP A 489 -11.41 -11.22 -11.18
C ASP A 489 -10.91 -12.65 -11.44
N TYR A 490 -10.81 -13.43 -10.38
CA TYR A 490 -10.39 -14.84 -10.47
C TYR A 490 -11.58 -15.75 -10.66
N LEU A 491 -11.52 -16.67 -11.63
CA LEU A 491 -12.65 -17.50 -12.01
C LEU A 491 -12.37 -19.00 -11.81
N LEU A 492 -13.34 -19.72 -11.21
CA LEU A 492 -13.36 -21.17 -11.09
C LEU A 492 -14.69 -21.72 -11.62
N GLY A 493 -14.66 -22.39 -12.75
CA GLY A 493 -15.82 -23.00 -13.37
C GLY A 493 -16.18 -24.34 -12.74
N VAL A 494 -17.48 -24.69 -12.76
CA VAL A 494 -17.99 -26.02 -12.38
C VAL A 494 -18.30 -26.80 -13.64
N ASP A 495 -17.41 -27.71 -14.03
CA ASP A 495 -17.53 -28.51 -15.26
C ASP A 495 -18.65 -29.56 -15.22
N SER A 496 -19.25 -29.79 -14.05
CA SER A 496 -20.36 -30.73 -13.87
C SER A 496 -21.66 -30.13 -14.40
N ALA A 497 -22.53 -30.99 -14.97
CA ALA A 497 -23.83 -30.55 -15.46
C ALA A 497 -24.72 -30.02 -14.32
N VAL A 498 -25.26 -28.84 -14.50
CA VAL A 498 -26.13 -28.11 -13.54
C VAL A 498 -27.44 -27.71 -14.18
N GLN A 499 -28.48 -27.54 -13.37
CA GLN A 499 -29.78 -27.03 -13.78
C GLN A 499 -30.43 -26.23 -12.66
N GLY A 500 -31.40 -25.41 -13.00
CA GLY A 500 -32.15 -24.65 -11.98
C GLY A 500 -32.84 -25.54 -10.96
N GLY A 501 -32.64 -25.21 -9.69
CA GLY A 501 -33.12 -25.98 -8.53
C GLY A 501 -32.09 -26.90 -7.90
N ASP A 502 -30.98 -27.17 -8.57
CA ASP A 502 -29.87 -27.94 -7.99
C ASP A 502 -29.23 -27.14 -6.85
N THR A 503 -28.63 -27.84 -5.90
CA THR A 503 -27.87 -27.21 -4.80
C THR A 503 -26.37 -27.43 -5.04
N LEU A 504 -25.64 -26.32 -5.23
CA LEU A 504 -24.19 -26.30 -5.18
C LEU A 504 -23.76 -26.28 -3.71
N GLY A 505 -23.03 -27.30 -3.28
CA GLY A 505 -22.42 -27.35 -1.95
C GLY A 505 -20.90 -27.29 -2.06
N PHE A 506 -20.24 -26.61 -1.13
CA PHE A 506 -18.77 -26.52 -1.12
C PHE A 506 -18.25 -26.20 0.27
N TRP A 507 -17.05 -26.69 0.57
CA TRP A 507 -16.32 -26.27 1.75
C TRP A 507 -15.53 -25.01 1.41
N ASN A 508 -15.67 -23.99 2.23
CA ASN A 508 -15.19 -22.64 2.04
C ASN A 508 -14.30 -22.24 3.21
N TRP A 509 -13.15 -21.71 2.89
CA TRP A 509 -12.26 -20.99 3.79
C TRP A 509 -11.93 -19.65 3.14
N HIS A 510 -12.15 -18.54 3.84
CA HIS A 510 -11.76 -17.25 3.32
C HIS A 510 -11.29 -16.31 4.44
N PHE A 511 -10.33 -15.51 4.10
CA PHE A 511 -9.90 -14.31 4.78
C PHE A 511 -9.74 -13.25 3.71
N ILE A 512 -10.78 -12.42 3.55
CA ILE A 512 -10.99 -11.47 2.45
C ILE A 512 -11.26 -10.12 3.06
N GLU A 513 -10.72 -9.05 2.51
CA GLU A 513 -10.93 -7.70 3.00
C GLU A 513 -12.43 -7.36 3.09
N GLU A 514 -12.89 -7.11 4.34
CA GLU A 514 -14.31 -6.95 4.62
C GLU A 514 -14.87 -5.66 4.00
N GLY A 515 -15.84 -5.82 3.11
CA GLY A 515 -16.53 -4.71 2.46
C GLY A 515 -15.86 -4.17 1.19
N TRP A 516 -14.64 -4.60 0.86
CA TRP A 516 -13.90 -4.21 -0.32
C TRP A 516 -13.76 -5.36 -1.33
N ASP A 517 -13.24 -6.49 -0.90
CA ASP A 517 -13.11 -7.69 -1.72
C ASP A 517 -14.29 -8.63 -1.55
N TYR A 518 -14.69 -9.30 -2.62
CA TYR A 518 -15.85 -10.18 -2.59
C TYR A 518 -15.68 -11.48 -3.36
N GLY A 519 -16.12 -12.57 -2.74
CA GLY A 519 -16.35 -13.83 -3.40
C GLY A 519 -17.81 -13.99 -3.84
N PHE A 520 -18.04 -14.47 -5.06
CA PHE A 520 -19.38 -14.67 -5.61
C PHE A 520 -19.58 -16.10 -6.09
N VAL A 521 -20.76 -16.65 -5.86
CA VAL A 521 -21.29 -17.78 -6.63
C VAL A 521 -22.15 -17.21 -7.74
N GLU A 522 -21.83 -17.50 -8.99
CA GLU A 522 -22.53 -17.00 -10.15
C GLU A 522 -23.16 -18.13 -10.97
N ALA A 523 -24.39 -17.93 -11.41
CA ALA A 523 -25.12 -18.83 -12.29
C ALA A 523 -25.40 -18.17 -13.64
N LEU A 524 -25.17 -18.91 -14.74
CA LEU A 524 -25.52 -18.45 -16.09
C LEU A 524 -26.99 -18.73 -16.36
N VAL A 525 -27.80 -17.67 -16.38
CA VAL A 525 -29.26 -17.72 -16.58
C VAL A 525 -29.64 -16.92 -17.81
N ASN A 526 -30.23 -17.59 -18.82
CA ASN A 526 -30.61 -16.96 -20.09
C ASN A 526 -29.47 -16.25 -20.84
N GLY A 527 -28.22 -16.64 -20.57
CA GLY A 527 -27.02 -16.07 -21.21
C GLY A 527 -26.41 -14.89 -20.45
N GLU A 528 -26.87 -14.58 -19.25
CA GLU A 528 -26.33 -13.56 -18.34
C GLU A 528 -25.89 -14.22 -17.05
N TRP A 529 -24.72 -13.84 -16.52
CA TRP A 529 -24.25 -14.24 -15.20
C TRP A 529 -25.00 -13.46 -14.11
N VAL A 530 -25.51 -14.16 -13.12
CA VAL A 530 -26.21 -13.58 -11.96
C VAL A 530 -25.67 -14.18 -10.68
N THR A 531 -25.47 -13.37 -9.66
CA THR A 531 -25.01 -13.79 -8.33
C THR A 531 -26.10 -14.60 -7.62
N VAL A 532 -25.68 -15.58 -6.82
CA VAL A 532 -26.58 -16.50 -6.11
C VAL A 532 -26.38 -16.38 -4.61
N PRO A 533 -27.44 -16.20 -3.80
CA PRO A 533 -27.32 -16.18 -2.35
C PRO A 533 -26.68 -17.46 -1.80
N VAL A 534 -25.77 -17.31 -0.86
CA VAL A 534 -25.05 -18.40 -0.21
C VAL A 534 -25.52 -18.57 1.24
N THR A 535 -25.71 -19.80 1.66
CA THR A 535 -26.25 -20.13 2.98
C THR A 535 -25.43 -21.19 3.70
N LEU A 536 -25.51 -21.22 5.02
CA LEU A 536 -25.10 -22.36 5.85
C LEU A 536 -26.07 -23.55 5.68
N ASP A 537 -25.70 -24.70 6.22
CA ASP A 537 -26.54 -25.92 6.22
C ASP A 537 -27.90 -25.73 6.94
N ASP A 538 -27.98 -24.81 7.87
CA ASP A 538 -29.21 -24.48 8.59
C ASP A 538 -30.10 -23.46 7.86
N GLY A 539 -29.64 -22.97 6.71
CA GLY A 539 -30.32 -21.98 5.87
C GLY A 539 -30.02 -20.52 6.26
N THR A 540 -29.11 -20.27 7.18
CA THR A 540 -28.66 -18.91 7.50
C THR A 540 -27.91 -18.35 6.28
N VAL A 541 -28.32 -17.17 5.77
CA VAL A 541 -27.64 -16.48 4.66
C VAL A 541 -26.32 -15.91 5.17
N VAL A 542 -25.23 -16.18 4.45
CA VAL A 542 -23.88 -15.68 4.74
C VAL A 542 -23.36 -14.71 3.71
N SER A 543 -23.93 -14.71 2.52
CA SER A 543 -23.66 -13.66 1.52
C SER A 543 -24.42 -12.38 1.85
N THR A 544 -23.89 -11.23 1.47
CA THR A 544 -24.44 -9.92 1.76
C THR A 544 -24.76 -9.14 0.50
N ASP A 545 -25.79 -8.26 0.60
CA ASP A 545 -26.07 -7.22 -0.39
C ASP A 545 -25.44 -5.87 0.04
N ASP A 546 -24.78 -5.83 1.20
CA ASP A 546 -24.10 -4.62 1.66
C ASP A 546 -22.97 -4.27 0.70
N ASN A 547 -22.91 -3.00 0.34
CA ASN A 547 -21.96 -2.47 -0.64
C ASN A 547 -21.42 -1.12 -0.16
N PRO A 548 -20.66 -1.10 0.94
CA PRO A 548 -20.21 0.14 1.55
C PRO A 548 -19.28 0.95 0.66
N HIS A 549 -18.54 0.27 -0.23
CA HIS A 549 -17.48 0.89 -1.04
C HIS A 549 -17.71 0.76 -2.56
N GLY A 550 -18.86 0.22 -2.99
CA GLY A 550 -19.20 0.14 -4.41
C GLY A 550 -18.84 -1.17 -5.11
N ASN A 551 -18.11 -2.09 -4.47
CA ASN A 551 -17.56 -3.29 -5.11
C ASN A 551 -18.50 -4.50 -5.15
N ASN A 552 -19.61 -4.47 -4.40
CA ASN A 552 -20.64 -5.51 -4.40
C ASN A 552 -21.89 -5.06 -5.17
N THR A 553 -21.72 -4.59 -6.41
CA THR A 553 -22.80 -4.02 -7.23
C THR A 553 -23.90 -5.02 -7.61
N GLU A 554 -23.56 -6.31 -7.68
CA GLU A 554 -24.45 -7.39 -8.08
C GLU A 554 -25.13 -8.06 -6.88
N GLY A 555 -24.71 -7.73 -5.66
CA GLY A 555 -25.20 -8.32 -4.42
C GLY A 555 -24.76 -9.77 -4.22
N ASN A 556 -25.14 -10.35 -3.09
CA ASN A 556 -24.80 -11.72 -2.68
C ASN A 556 -23.30 -12.00 -2.51
N GLY A 557 -22.47 -10.99 -2.24
CA GLY A 557 -21.03 -11.13 -2.03
C GLY A 557 -20.70 -11.85 -0.72
N ILE A 558 -19.61 -12.60 -0.70
CA ILE A 558 -18.96 -13.18 0.49
C ILE A 558 -17.74 -12.34 0.78
N THR A 559 -17.58 -11.87 2.01
CA THR A 559 -16.45 -11.02 2.42
C THR A 559 -16.09 -11.28 3.89
N GLY A 560 -14.96 -10.79 4.38
CA GLY A 560 -14.51 -10.94 5.76
C GLY A 560 -13.89 -12.30 6.06
N THR A 561 -14.26 -12.93 7.19
CA THR A 561 -13.66 -14.16 7.71
C THR A 561 -14.66 -15.32 7.73
N SER A 562 -14.26 -16.48 7.19
CA SER A 562 -15.07 -17.69 7.28
C SER A 562 -15.11 -18.24 8.71
N GLY A 563 -16.33 -18.44 9.23
CA GLY A 563 -16.56 -19.02 10.55
C GLY A 563 -16.49 -18.06 11.74
N GLY A 564 -16.12 -16.80 11.53
CA GLY A 564 -15.93 -15.86 12.63
C GLY A 564 -16.10 -14.38 12.27
N GLU A 565 -15.61 -13.50 13.12
CA GLU A 565 -15.59 -12.04 12.95
C GLU A 565 -14.22 -11.62 12.38
N TYR A 566 -14.23 -10.78 11.36
CA TYR A 566 -13.03 -10.30 10.67
C TYR A 566 -12.04 -9.64 11.63
N PHE A 567 -10.76 -9.97 11.53
CA PHE A 567 -9.67 -9.60 12.45
C PHE A 567 -9.85 -9.99 13.93
N VAL A 568 -10.86 -10.78 14.26
CA VAL A 568 -11.11 -11.24 15.63
C VAL A 568 -10.89 -12.73 15.78
N ASP A 569 -11.41 -13.50 14.81
CA ASP A 569 -11.36 -14.95 14.80
C ASP A 569 -10.48 -15.46 13.65
N GLU A 570 -9.78 -16.54 13.87
CA GLU A 570 -9.04 -17.25 12.81
C GLU A 570 -10.02 -17.89 11.84
N PRO A 571 -9.80 -17.80 10.52
CA PRO A 571 -10.68 -18.41 9.53
C PRO A 571 -10.67 -19.95 9.61
N GLU A 572 -11.83 -20.55 9.44
CA GLU A 572 -11.98 -21.99 9.43
C GLU A 572 -12.80 -22.47 8.23
N TYR A 573 -12.63 -23.75 7.83
CA TYR A 573 -13.48 -24.31 6.80
C TYR A 573 -14.92 -24.44 7.26
N VAL A 574 -15.84 -23.82 6.51
CA VAL A 574 -17.30 -23.87 6.73
C VAL A 574 -17.98 -24.39 5.47
N HIS A 575 -18.96 -25.27 5.64
CA HIS A 575 -19.75 -25.77 4.51
C HIS A 575 -20.84 -24.78 4.10
N TYR A 576 -20.80 -24.39 2.82
CA TYR A 576 -21.74 -23.43 2.22
C TYR A 576 -22.59 -24.09 1.14
N ASN A 577 -23.78 -23.55 0.92
CA ASN A 577 -24.73 -24.00 -0.09
C ASN A 577 -25.28 -22.83 -0.90
N ALA A 578 -25.46 -23.02 -2.20
CA ALA A 578 -26.15 -22.10 -3.10
C ALA A 578 -27.21 -22.84 -3.92
N VAL A 579 -28.46 -22.41 -3.85
CA VAL A 579 -29.55 -23.00 -4.63
C VAL A 579 -29.64 -22.29 -5.98
N LEU A 580 -29.38 -23.02 -7.07
CA LEU A 580 -29.30 -22.45 -8.40
C LEU A 580 -30.66 -21.95 -8.91
N PRO A 581 -30.76 -20.73 -9.46
CA PRO A 581 -32.01 -20.16 -9.98
C PRO A 581 -32.55 -20.94 -11.18
N ALA A 582 -33.86 -20.85 -11.41
CA ALA A 582 -34.51 -21.51 -12.53
C ALA A 582 -33.95 -21.02 -13.88
N GLY A 583 -33.54 -21.94 -14.73
CA GLY A 583 -32.96 -21.62 -16.05
C GLY A 583 -31.42 -21.56 -16.05
N THR A 584 -30.78 -21.91 -14.94
CA THR A 584 -29.34 -22.07 -14.88
C THR A 584 -28.85 -23.09 -15.91
N THR A 585 -27.81 -22.75 -16.63
CA THR A 585 -27.15 -23.60 -17.62
C THR A 585 -25.69 -23.84 -17.30
N ASP A 586 -25.09 -23.00 -16.44
CA ASP A 586 -23.71 -23.05 -16.01
C ASP A 586 -23.56 -22.39 -14.64
N VAL A 587 -22.45 -22.63 -13.92
CA VAL A 587 -22.15 -22.04 -12.62
C VAL A 587 -20.64 -21.90 -12.43
N ARG A 588 -20.21 -20.81 -11.77
CA ARG A 588 -18.81 -20.56 -11.43
C ARG A 588 -18.68 -19.85 -10.08
N PHE A 589 -17.49 -19.82 -9.56
CA PHE A 589 -17.06 -18.92 -8.48
C PHE A 589 -16.25 -17.78 -9.08
N ARG A 590 -16.47 -16.58 -8.61
CA ARG A 590 -15.68 -15.39 -8.94
C ARG A 590 -15.16 -14.76 -7.65
N TYR A 591 -13.86 -14.56 -7.54
CA TYR A 591 -13.23 -13.76 -6.50
C TYR A 591 -12.78 -12.46 -7.13
N SER A 592 -13.32 -11.35 -6.65
CA SER A 592 -13.07 -10.00 -7.14
C SER A 592 -12.36 -9.20 -6.07
N THR A 593 -11.18 -8.68 -6.41
CA THR A 593 -10.36 -7.84 -5.54
C THR A 593 -10.36 -6.40 -6.01
N ASP A 594 -10.24 -5.47 -5.08
CA ASP A 594 -10.05 -4.07 -5.41
C ASP A 594 -8.56 -3.71 -5.60
N ALA A 595 -8.23 -2.41 -5.60
CA ALA A 595 -6.90 -1.93 -5.95
C ALA A 595 -5.90 -1.92 -4.79
N ALA A 596 -6.33 -2.16 -3.54
CA ALA A 596 -5.48 -1.82 -2.42
C ALA A 596 -5.05 -3.03 -1.56
N TYR A 597 -5.79 -3.35 -0.52
CA TYR A 597 -5.38 -4.29 0.49
C TYR A 597 -5.77 -5.72 0.13
N LEU A 598 -4.85 -6.65 0.31
CA LEU A 598 -5.11 -8.07 0.07
C LEU A 598 -4.86 -8.90 1.33
N ASP A 599 -5.85 -9.69 1.69
CA ASP A 599 -5.71 -10.76 2.67
C ASP A 599 -5.28 -12.07 1.99
N THR A 600 -5.27 -13.18 2.75
CA THR A 600 -4.89 -14.51 2.23
C THR A 600 -5.78 -14.98 1.07
N GLY A 601 -6.99 -14.43 0.96
CA GLY A 601 -7.92 -14.67 -0.12
C GLY A 601 -8.91 -15.80 0.15
N TRP A 602 -9.37 -16.45 -0.91
CA TRP A 602 -10.46 -17.41 -0.88
C TRP A 602 -10.04 -18.80 -1.34
N PHE A 603 -10.33 -19.82 -0.50
CA PHE A 603 -10.08 -21.24 -0.80
C PHE A 603 -11.40 -22.01 -0.83
N ILE A 604 -11.54 -22.90 -1.80
CA ILE A 604 -12.70 -23.79 -1.97
C ILE A 604 -12.23 -25.24 -2.10
N ASP A 605 -12.95 -26.14 -1.43
CA ASP A 605 -12.73 -27.58 -1.49
C ASP A 605 -14.05 -28.37 -1.56
N ASP A 606 -13.97 -29.64 -1.94
CA ASP A 606 -15.08 -30.60 -1.93
C ASP A 606 -16.39 -30.08 -2.56
N VAL A 607 -16.31 -29.49 -3.75
CA VAL A 607 -17.48 -28.98 -4.48
C VAL A 607 -18.42 -30.10 -4.88
N THR A 608 -19.72 -29.89 -4.64
CA THR A 608 -20.78 -30.88 -4.96
C THR A 608 -21.97 -30.24 -5.68
N VAL A 609 -22.64 -31.00 -6.53
CA VAL A 609 -23.97 -30.65 -7.08
C VAL A 609 -24.96 -31.69 -6.58
N ASP A 610 -26.00 -31.27 -5.85
CA ASP A 610 -26.96 -32.14 -5.15
C ASP A 610 -26.29 -33.23 -4.30
N GLY A 611 -25.15 -32.87 -3.65
CA GLY A 611 -24.36 -33.78 -2.82
C GLY A 611 -23.52 -34.80 -3.60
N VAL A 612 -23.42 -34.65 -4.91
CA VAL A 612 -22.53 -35.48 -5.75
C VAL A 612 -21.27 -34.69 -6.07
N PRO A 613 -20.06 -35.24 -5.84
CA PRO A 613 -18.83 -34.55 -6.16
C PRO A 613 -18.82 -33.96 -7.58
N ALA A 614 -18.50 -32.66 -7.70
CA ALA A 614 -18.40 -31.97 -8.98
C ALA A 614 -16.94 -31.88 -9.42
N THR A 615 -16.73 -31.72 -10.72
CA THR A 615 -15.43 -31.35 -11.28
C THR A 615 -15.40 -29.83 -11.44
N VAL A 616 -14.30 -29.21 -11.08
CA VAL A 616 -14.08 -27.77 -11.23
C VAL A 616 -12.74 -27.51 -11.92
N SER A 617 -12.61 -26.37 -12.59
CA SER A 617 -11.39 -25.96 -13.26
C SER A 617 -11.27 -24.44 -13.30
N GLY A 618 -10.03 -23.93 -13.21
CA GLY A 618 -9.76 -22.50 -13.37
C GLY A 618 -10.13 -22.00 -14.76
N GLU A 619 -10.72 -20.82 -14.87
CA GLU A 619 -11.22 -20.21 -16.10
C GLU A 619 -10.72 -18.77 -16.27
N GLY A 620 -10.81 -18.26 -17.51
CA GLY A 620 -10.54 -16.84 -17.83
C GLY A 620 -9.07 -16.47 -17.84
N ASP A 621 -8.82 -15.18 -17.75
CA ASP A 621 -7.47 -14.60 -17.81
C ASP A 621 -6.76 -14.75 -16.45
N LYS A 622 -7.49 -14.73 -15.35
CA LYS A 622 -7.03 -15.01 -13.99
C LYS A 622 -7.75 -16.27 -13.45
N PRO A 623 -7.25 -17.47 -13.76
CA PRO A 623 -7.85 -18.71 -13.29
C PRO A 623 -7.51 -18.96 -11.82
N TRP A 624 -8.43 -19.55 -11.06
CA TRP A 624 -8.08 -20.17 -9.80
C TRP A 624 -7.06 -21.29 -10.01
N VAL A 625 -6.17 -21.45 -9.05
CA VAL A 625 -5.13 -22.47 -9.09
C VAL A 625 -5.39 -23.57 -8.07
N GLU A 626 -5.05 -24.82 -8.44
CA GLU A 626 -5.06 -25.93 -7.51
C GLU A 626 -3.74 -25.92 -6.73
N THR A 627 -3.81 -25.83 -5.39
CA THR A 627 -2.64 -25.76 -4.50
C THR A 627 -2.78 -26.74 -3.34
N ASP A 628 -1.68 -27.10 -2.72
CA ASP A 628 -1.69 -27.81 -1.42
C ASP A 628 -1.78 -26.83 -0.23
N GLY A 629 -1.85 -25.54 -0.51
CA GLY A 629 -1.99 -24.46 0.47
C GLY A 629 -0.74 -24.22 1.31
N VAL A 630 0.43 -24.67 0.86
CA VAL A 630 1.70 -24.54 1.58
C VAL A 630 2.46 -23.33 1.09
N GLN A 631 2.92 -22.50 2.04
CA GLN A 631 3.92 -21.47 1.83
C GLN A 631 5.26 -21.98 2.32
N ASP A 632 6.27 -21.98 1.47
CA ASP A 632 7.66 -22.22 1.83
C ASP A 632 8.26 -20.94 2.48
N ASN A 633 8.66 -21.05 3.74
CA ASN A 633 9.23 -19.94 4.49
C ASN A 633 10.73 -19.84 4.24
N ASP A 634 11.22 -18.62 3.99
CA ASP A 634 12.63 -18.32 3.75
C ASP A 634 13.18 -17.39 4.85
N TRP A 635 13.67 -17.99 5.92
CA TRP A 635 14.10 -17.28 7.09
C TRP A 635 15.48 -16.64 6.94
N ALA A 636 15.56 -15.35 7.31
CA ALA A 636 16.79 -14.61 7.51
C ALA A 636 16.92 -14.19 8.98
N TRP A 637 18.06 -14.46 9.57
CA TRP A 637 18.42 -14.06 10.92
C TRP A 637 19.70 -13.27 10.87
N GLN A 638 19.69 -12.07 11.42
CA GLN A 638 20.87 -11.21 11.42
C GLN A 638 21.19 -10.80 12.85
N VAL A 639 22.43 -10.99 13.26
CA VAL A 639 22.94 -10.46 14.53
C VAL A 639 23.76 -9.23 14.21
N VAL A 640 23.27 -8.08 14.60
CA VAL A 640 23.93 -6.78 14.42
C VAL A 640 24.62 -6.39 15.71
N ALA A 641 25.91 -6.12 15.67
CA ALA A 641 26.73 -5.87 16.84
C ALA A 641 27.64 -4.65 16.67
N ASN A 642 27.86 -3.92 17.76
CA ASN A 642 28.71 -2.73 17.81
C ASN A 642 30.22 -3.05 18.01
N CYS A 643 30.59 -4.29 17.86
CA CYS A 643 31.99 -4.72 17.82
C CYS A 643 32.07 -6.13 17.28
N ASP A 644 33.26 -6.49 16.79
CA ASP A 644 33.60 -7.86 16.39
C ASP A 644 33.32 -8.86 17.53
N LEU A 645 32.29 -9.71 17.30
CA LEU A 645 31.90 -10.77 18.24
C LEU A 645 32.83 -11.99 18.18
N THR A 646 33.94 -11.86 17.57
CA THR A 646 34.89 -12.86 17.08
C THR A 646 34.78 -14.28 17.53
N PRO A 647 35.11 -15.08 16.61
CA PRO A 647 34.50 -16.36 16.35
C PRO A 647 35.15 -17.42 17.17
N GLY A 648 34.43 -17.93 18.00
CA GLY A 648 34.69 -19.30 18.30
C GLY A 648 34.39 -20.22 17.14
N THR A 649 33.50 -19.90 16.23
CA THR A 649 33.06 -20.82 15.16
C THR A 649 31.81 -20.32 14.47
N VAL A 650 31.76 -19.07 14.11
CA VAL A 650 30.67 -18.64 13.24
C VAL A 650 31.16 -18.73 11.81
N SER A 651 30.52 -19.49 11.05
CA SER A 651 30.62 -19.47 9.61
C SER A 651 29.18 -19.60 9.18
N PRO A 652 28.53 -18.61 8.83
CA PRO A 652 28.50 -18.01 7.51
C PRO A 652 28.32 -16.49 7.56
N GLY A 653 28.72 -15.83 6.50
CA GLY A 653 28.31 -14.49 6.17
C GLY A 653 28.54 -13.42 7.25
N GLU A 654 29.80 -13.10 7.56
CA GLU A 654 30.17 -11.91 8.31
C GLU A 654 30.26 -10.73 7.32
N LEU A 655 29.47 -9.68 7.57
CA LEU A 655 29.56 -8.40 6.87
C LEU A 655 30.08 -7.36 7.86
N THR A 656 30.98 -6.53 7.41
CA THR A 656 31.51 -5.40 8.18
C THR A 656 31.49 -4.17 7.28
N ASP A 657 31.25 -3.01 7.85
CA ASP A 657 31.39 -1.74 7.17
C ASP A 657 32.62 -0.95 7.67
N ASP A 658 32.90 0.17 7.03
CA ASP A 658 33.96 1.08 7.41
C ASP A 658 33.70 1.81 8.75
N ALA A 659 32.44 1.88 9.18
CA ALA A 659 32.02 2.44 10.46
C ALA A 659 32.30 1.50 11.64
N GLY A 660 32.57 0.23 11.38
CA GLY A 660 32.89 -0.79 12.39
C GLY A 660 31.67 -1.49 12.95
N ASN A 661 30.56 -1.51 12.22
CA ASN A 661 29.43 -2.36 12.48
C ASN A 661 29.69 -3.77 11.98
N TYR A 662 29.13 -4.75 12.67
CA TYR A 662 29.28 -6.17 12.37
C TYR A 662 27.92 -6.82 12.25
N VAL A 663 27.65 -7.44 11.13
CA VAL A 663 26.42 -8.18 10.86
C VAL A 663 26.73 -9.63 10.56
N TYR A 664 26.15 -10.53 11.33
CA TYR A 664 26.28 -11.97 11.15
C TYR A 664 24.97 -12.52 10.63
N ARG A 665 24.97 -13.08 9.42
CA ARG A 665 23.78 -13.59 8.73
C ARG A 665 23.70 -15.10 8.79
N PHE A 666 22.48 -15.56 9.06
CA PHE A 666 22.11 -16.96 9.07
C PHE A 666 20.83 -17.12 8.28
N ASN A 667 20.75 -18.08 7.38
CA ASN A 667 19.58 -18.35 6.57
C ASN A 667 19.07 -19.76 6.85
N GLY A 668 17.74 -19.95 6.72
CA GLY A 668 17.06 -21.21 6.87
C GLY A 668 16.27 -21.35 8.18
N SER A 669 15.34 -22.27 8.19
CA SER A 669 14.38 -22.51 9.28
C SER A 669 15.02 -23.17 10.50
N ASP A 670 15.98 -24.08 10.31
CA ASP A 670 16.68 -24.80 11.37
C ASP A 670 18.09 -24.27 11.59
N VAL A 671 18.22 -23.28 12.45
CA VAL A 671 19.53 -22.78 12.81
C VAL A 671 20.00 -23.46 14.09
N THR A 672 20.94 -24.36 13.93
CA THR A 672 21.61 -25.02 15.04
C THR A 672 22.29 -24.02 15.97
N THR A 673 22.48 -24.40 17.22
CA THR A 673 23.05 -23.55 18.27
C THR A 673 24.38 -22.91 17.88
N TYR A 674 24.45 -21.59 17.81
CA TYR A 674 25.67 -20.82 17.61
C TYR A 674 26.16 -20.23 18.90
N THR A 675 27.48 -20.12 19.02
CA THR A 675 28.12 -19.48 20.18
C THR A 675 28.76 -18.17 19.75
N LEU A 676 28.30 -17.08 20.32
CA LEU A 676 28.87 -15.75 20.14
C LEU A 676 29.76 -15.37 21.34
N ASN A 677 30.92 -14.82 21.07
CA ASN A 677 31.76 -14.20 22.08
C ASN A 677 31.42 -12.71 22.13
N THR A 678 30.60 -12.33 23.08
CA THR A 678 30.07 -10.97 23.25
C THR A 678 31.05 -10.05 23.99
N LYS A 679 32.32 -10.41 24.06
CA LYS A 679 33.37 -9.57 24.63
C LYS A 679 34.17 -8.91 23.53
N CYS A 680 34.02 -7.62 23.37
CA CYS A 680 34.76 -6.80 22.42
C CYS A 680 36.27 -6.79 22.69
N ALA A 681 37.08 -6.47 21.68
CA ALA A 681 38.54 -6.38 21.79
C ALA A 681 38.99 -5.34 22.83
N ASN A 682 38.22 -4.31 23.10
CA ASN A 682 38.48 -3.32 24.16
C ASN A 682 38.14 -3.82 25.58
N GLY A 683 37.64 -5.04 25.71
CA GLY A 683 37.26 -5.67 26.97
C GLY A 683 35.84 -5.38 27.44
N ASN A 684 35.08 -4.54 26.75
CA ASN A 684 33.67 -4.30 27.00
C ASN A 684 32.83 -5.49 26.50
N GLN A 685 31.60 -5.56 26.95
CA GLN A 685 30.62 -6.50 26.38
C GLN A 685 29.86 -5.81 25.24
N ALA A 686 29.67 -6.54 24.16
CA ALA A 686 28.81 -6.09 23.07
C ALA A 686 27.35 -6.05 23.49
N ASP A 687 26.67 -5.04 23.05
CA ASP A 687 25.23 -5.09 22.84
C ASP A 687 25.00 -5.66 21.43
N PHE A 688 23.89 -6.32 21.20
CA PHE A 688 23.52 -6.78 19.87
C PHE A 688 22.01 -6.80 19.68
N VAL A 689 21.60 -6.77 18.42
CA VAL A 689 20.24 -6.93 17.97
C VAL A 689 20.14 -8.19 17.14
N LEU A 690 19.11 -8.97 17.40
CA LEU A 690 18.68 -10.03 16.52
C LEU A 690 17.58 -9.47 15.61
N VAL A 691 17.84 -9.42 14.31
CA VAL A 691 16.90 -9.03 13.27
C VAL A 691 16.36 -10.31 12.64
N VAL A 692 15.06 -10.47 12.62
CA VAL A 692 14.39 -11.68 12.13
C VAL A 692 13.42 -11.30 11.02
N SER A 693 13.51 -12.01 9.90
CA SER A 693 12.61 -11.83 8.75
C SER A 693 12.25 -13.17 8.11
N ASN A 694 11.05 -13.28 7.57
CA ASN A 694 10.63 -14.34 6.66
C ASN A 694 10.41 -13.75 5.26
N MET A 695 11.05 -14.30 4.23
CA MET A 695 11.08 -13.75 2.87
C MET A 695 10.57 -14.78 1.85
N PRO A 696 9.30 -15.24 1.97
CA PRO A 696 8.74 -16.16 0.98
C PRO A 696 8.69 -15.48 -0.39
N THR A 697 8.94 -16.23 -1.46
CA THR A 697 8.77 -15.75 -2.84
C THR A 697 8.08 -16.82 -3.67
N ALA A 698 7.15 -16.40 -4.49
CA ALA A 698 6.45 -17.26 -5.42
C ALA A 698 7.39 -17.67 -6.57
N GLN A 699 7.38 -18.93 -6.91
CA GLN A 699 8.04 -19.48 -8.11
C GLN A 699 7.03 -19.96 -9.14
N ASP A 700 5.80 -20.17 -8.69
CA ASP A 700 4.65 -20.64 -9.46
C ASP A 700 3.40 -19.91 -8.96
N PRO A 701 2.41 -19.60 -9.81
CA PRO A 701 1.17 -18.94 -9.38
C PRO A 701 0.37 -19.67 -8.28
N SER A 702 0.69 -20.94 -8.01
CA SER A 702 0.09 -21.70 -6.90
C SER A 702 0.81 -21.55 -5.56
N ASP A 703 1.95 -20.87 -5.53
CA ASP A 703 2.73 -20.68 -4.31
C ASP A 703 2.13 -19.55 -3.46
N LEU A 704 1.91 -19.83 -2.18
CA LEU A 704 1.45 -18.83 -1.23
C LEU A 704 2.62 -18.00 -0.71
N VAL A 705 2.41 -16.70 -0.58
CA VAL A 705 3.39 -15.74 -0.04
C VAL A 705 2.77 -14.78 0.97
N THR A 706 1.56 -15.06 1.43
CA THR A 706 0.74 -14.16 2.28
C THR A 706 0.61 -14.63 3.72
N LEU A 707 1.09 -15.85 4.06
CA LEU A 707 0.88 -16.45 5.37
C LEU A 707 1.93 -16.02 6.38
N ASP A 708 1.49 -15.72 7.59
CA ASP A 708 2.37 -15.52 8.74
C ASP A 708 3.13 -16.82 9.06
N ALA A 709 4.38 -16.66 9.48
CA ALA A 709 5.24 -17.77 9.88
C ALA A 709 5.65 -17.65 11.35
N SER A 710 5.57 -18.75 12.10
CA SER A 710 5.98 -18.76 13.49
C SER A 710 7.48 -18.96 13.64
N TYR A 711 8.07 -18.28 14.62
CA TYR A 711 9.47 -18.50 14.99
C TYR A 711 9.67 -18.47 16.50
N ASP A 712 10.75 -19.11 16.94
CA ASP A 712 11.24 -19.09 18.32
C ASP A 712 12.76 -18.88 18.32
N TYR A 713 13.26 -18.25 19.36
CA TYR A 713 14.69 -18.14 19.58
C TYR A 713 15.08 -18.27 21.05
N THR A 714 16.28 -18.74 21.27
CA THR A 714 16.86 -18.87 22.60
C THR A 714 18.22 -18.22 22.65
N VAL A 715 18.42 -17.30 23.60
CA VAL A 715 19.71 -16.68 23.91
C VAL A 715 20.13 -17.10 25.30
N ASN A 716 21.13 -17.96 25.43
CA ASN A 716 21.60 -18.46 26.71
C ASN A 716 23.00 -18.00 27.03
N VAL A 717 23.23 -17.54 28.27
CA VAL A 717 24.57 -17.20 28.77
C VAL A 717 25.36 -18.47 29.02
N VAL A 718 26.52 -18.60 28.35
CA VAL A 718 27.47 -19.68 28.61
C VAL A 718 28.21 -19.35 29.87
N ARG A 719 27.88 -20.02 30.97
CA ARG A 719 28.66 -19.92 32.23
C ARG A 719 29.92 -20.70 32.05
N GLY A 720 31.08 -20.01 32.11
CA GLY A 720 32.36 -20.69 32.12
C GLY A 720 32.41 -21.71 33.27
N GLN A 721 32.81 -22.93 32.98
CA GLN A 721 33.26 -23.80 34.05
C GLN A 721 34.50 -23.14 34.65
N GLY A 722 34.40 -22.63 35.89
CA GLY A 722 35.49 -22.02 36.62
C GLY A 722 36.64 -22.99 36.92
#